data_15b7bc5a39885e086f185ca1329dddb9
#
_entry.id   15b7bc5a39885e086f185ca1329dddb9
#
_cell.length_a   1.000
_cell.length_b   1.000
_cell.length_c   1.000
_cell.angle_alpha   90.00
_cell.angle_beta   90.00
_cell.angle_gamma   90.00
#
_symmetry.space_group_name_H-M   'P 1'
#
loop_
_entity.id
_entity.type
_entity.pdbx_description
1 polymer ?
#
loop_
_entity_poly.entity_id
_entity_poly.type
_entity_poly.pdbx_seq_one_letter_code
_entity_poly.pdbx_strand_id
1 'polypeptide(L)'
;MLSVATFRDDDGGYTTVAVAVALLVTLALVFSAAAGEWALARSADVQEVADATALAGENCVAAFSTVVQVVDACVLSMGLTGLVVSAAGLVVSAVPGLQAHAPGILDVGKSILNARRDFSTTALQGLQHLERALPALIMANSASCVSANCTGGIEYFGCAVPFPEESQSDYSALTDTLEVNEVEDSAKRLAEATAQKERALERANEAKQRAWRADCVDDPMCMRSRAETLAGLYGTSNPNYPLAGEWRFSFACQRARNYYLTRASNEAPWSSDPEELSRSAARQAFYEYAYDAICNATCIETDEQTSLWLPELPHTSATVRDTSLYTDLRWPCTEIVVETGEGGGEGAVEDVGVVTLHSTLACPAAEGPCVCYASLAQLEEGGVERCDVCGMDVSVMGSVADASTNIDNGFEHYWRIVVQASRDYQEARDDARDAEARMQELAEDGASAFDQAIEALSLKRPSICPAGAWGCVSMVVRKQGSMVPAELTSSFISGSELPPGAALSAATLAPDSTGDGNTVLAHLLDGVRSRVPSPLDVLGRVTELWGTLLMGYGSSYENVSSATDRMVDGIGSLLGEKAASWLRGKLGQIVDSIGLEPCDLSVRKPVLVFSQQVLDKAGLTTLGQARRIVSQLPQSAQEINAQAIVRILDELGYGTITIATLPIPGVEGGGIPLTIDLDTLVGAS
;
A
#
# COMPACT_ATOMS: atom_id res chain seq x y z
N MET A 1 35.13 112.85 6.20
CA MET A 1 35.15 112.81 4.75
C MET A 1 36.44 112.09 4.27
N LEU A 2 36.31 110.83 3.88
CA LEU A 2 37.41 110.10 3.26
C LEU A 2 37.50 110.62 1.82
N SER A 3 38.58 111.29 1.45
CA SER A 3 38.78 111.83 0.09
C SER A 3 39.11 110.66 -0.87
N VAL A 4 38.68 110.77 -2.14
CA VAL A 4 38.98 109.81 -3.19
C VAL A 4 40.54 109.64 -3.38
N ALA A 5 41.35 110.63 -2.97
CA ALA A 5 42.78 110.53 -3.01
C ALA A 5 43.34 109.59 -1.93
N THR A 6 42.77 109.53 -0.73
CA THR A 6 43.15 108.61 0.33
C THR A 6 42.83 107.15 0.00
N PHE A 7 41.76 106.94 -0.78
CA PHE A 7 41.37 105.62 -1.20
C PHE A 7 42.30 105.08 -2.33
N ARG A 8 42.94 106.02 -3.12
CA ARG A 8 43.77 105.61 -4.25
C ARG A 8 45.23 105.31 -3.82
N ASP A 9 45.68 105.92 -2.69
CA ASP A 9 47.05 105.77 -2.17
C ASP A 9 47.10 104.79 -0.97
N ASP A 10 46.03 104.11 -0.63
CA ASP A 10 45.95 103.13 0.45
C ASP A 10 46.32 101.76 -0.04
N ASP A 11 47.54 101.35 0.14
CA ASP A 11 48.09 100.06 -0.16
C ASP A 11 47.40 98.92 0.68
N GLY A 12 46.59 99.29 1.68
CA GLY A 12 45.83 98.36 2.50
C GLY A 12 44.71 97.65 1.75
N GLY A 13 44.27 98.15 0.60
CA GLY A 13 43.21 97.51 -0.25
C GLY A 13 43.65 96.23 -0.88
N TYR A 14 44.92 95.98 -1.03
CA TYR A 14 45.40 94.74 -1.68
C TYR A 14 45.06 93.49 -0.85
N THR A 15 45.09 93.56 0.46
CA THR A 15 44.72 92.41 1.35
C THR A 15 43.25 92.10 1.24
N THR A 16 42.36 93.11 1.16
CA THR A 16 40.91 92.89 0.99
C THR A 16 40.56 92.30 -0.37
N VAL A 17 41.21 92.75 -1.43
CA VAL A 17 41.07 92.19 -2.78
C VAL A 17 41.61 90.74 -2.81
N ALA A 18 42.78 90.50 -2.20
CA ALA A 18 43.41 89.19 -2.12
C ALA A 18 42.48 88.20 -1.35
N VAL A 19 41.95 88.65 -0.21
CA VAL A 19 40.96 87.83 0.58
C VAL A 19 39.67 87.59 -0.22
N ALA A 20 39.13 88.59 -0.88
CA ALA A 20 37.93 88.46 -1.72
C ALA A 20 38.20 87.48 -2.86
N VAL A 21 39.35 87.59 -3.56
CA VAL A 21 39.67 86.61 -4.63
C VAL A 21 39.89 85.22 -4.07
N ALA A 22 40.63 85.09 -2.92
CA ALA A 22 40.83 83.80 -2.27
C ALA A 22 39.47 83.15 -1.85
N LEU A 23 38.54 83.95 -1.33
CA LEU A 23 37.20 83.49 -0.95
C LEU A 23 36.39 83.08 -2.17
N LEU A 24 36.48 83.86 -3.28
CA LEU A 24 35.82 83.47 -4.52
C LEU A 24 36.41 82.17 -5.09
N VAL A 25 37.71 81.99 -5.06
CA VAL A 25 38.36 80.77 -5.54
C VAL A 25 38.02 79.59 -4.65
N THR A 26 37.97 79.74 -3.31
CA THR A 26 37.59 78.70 -2.37
C THR A 26 36.11 78.32 -2.55
N LEU A 27 35.21 79.28 -2.74
CA LEU A 27 33.79 79.02 -3.03
C LEU A 27 33.62 78.30 -4.38
N ALA A 28 34.34 78.72 -5.40
CA ALA A 28 34.34 78.08 -6.70
C ALA A 28 34.76 76.59 -6.61
N LEU A 29 35.86 76.34 -5.82
CA LEU A 29 36.31 74.96 -5.59
C LEU A 29 35.31 74.13 -4.77
N VAL A 30 34.71 74.73 -3.72
CA VAL A 30 33.70 74.04 -2.92
C VAL A 30 32.45 73.69 -3.79
N PHE A 31 31.96 74.62 -4.57
CA PHE A 31 30.82 74.34 -5.46
C PHE A 31 31.16 73.34 -6.57
N SER A 32 32.39 73.37 -7.10
CA SER A 32 32.86 72.41 -8.09
C SER A 32 32.97 71.02 -7.47
N ALA A 33 33.50 70.91 -6.22
CA ALA A 33 33.55 69.66 -5.51
C ALA A 33 32.15 69.13 -5.20
N ALA A 34 31.22 69.97 -4.70
CA ALA A 34 29.83 69.61 -4.44
C ALA A 34 29.08 69.15 -5.69
N ALA A 35 29.28 69.85 -6.84
CA ALA A 35 28.72 69.43 -8.11
C ALA A 35 29.29 68.09 -8.59
N GLY A 36 30.62 67.86 -8.36
CA GLY A 36 31.27 66.59 -8.66
C GLY A 36 30.72 65.44 -7.81
N GLU A 37 30.57 65.65 -6.48
CA GLU A 37 29.97 64.65 -5.59
C GLU A 37 28.52 64.36 -5.94
N TRP A 38 27.73 65.37 -6.28
CA TRP A 38 26.35 65.20 -6.73
C TRP A 38 26.30 64.38 -8.03
N ALA A 39 27.16 64.68 -9.02
CA ALA A 39 27.24 63.95 -10.26
C ALA A 39 27.64 62.48 -10.05
N LEU A 40 28.59 62.22 -9.11
CA LEU A 40 28.99 60.86 -8.73
C LEU A 40 27.84 60.10 -8.05
N ALA A 41 27.17 60.73 -7.08
CA ALA A 41 26.02 60.15 -6.42
C ALA A 41 24.91 59.78 -7.40
N ARG A 42 24.58 60.70 -8.34
CA ARG A 42 23.57 60.44 -9.36
C ARG A 42 24.01 59.41 -10.42
N SER A 43 25.33 59.21 -10.58
CA SER A 43 25.83 58.10 -11.40
C SER A 43 25.66 56.76 -10.71
N ALA A 44 25.78 56.69 -9.37
CA ALA A 44 25.51 55.49 -8.59
C ALA A 44 24.03 55.08 -8.61
N ASP A 45 23.10 56.05 -8.64
CA ASP A 45 21.65 55.80 -8.72
C ASP A 45 21.28 54.87 -9.92
N VAL A 46 21.97 54.98 -11.06
CA VAL A 46 21.72 54.12 -12.23
C VAL A 46 22.03 52.66 -11.91
N GLN A 47 23.08 52.40 -11.12
CA GLN A 47 23.44 51.04 -10.70
C GLN A 47 22.38 50.48 -9.72
N GLU A 48 21.91 51.28 -8.77
CA GLU A 48 20.88 50.85 -7.82
C GLU A 48 19.57 50.49 -8.53
N VAL A 49 19.19 51.30 -9.55
CA VAL A 49 18.01 50.98 -10.36
C VAL A 49 18.23 49.70 -11.19
N ALA A 50 19.45 49.47 -11.70
CA ALA A 50 19.78 48.26 -12.43
C ALA A 50 19.74 47.03 -11.49
N ASP A 51 20.25 47.18 -10.27
CA ASP A 51 20.23 46.11 -9.24
C ASP A 51 18.77 45.76 -8.86
N ALA A 52 17.92 46.76 -8.58
CA ALA A 52 16.51 46.58 -8.32
C ALA A 52 15.77 45.90 -9.48
N THR A 53 16.10 46.31 -10.70
CA THR A 53 15.52 45.76 -11.93
C THR A 53 15.88 44.29 -12.13
N ALA A 54 17.13 43.89 -11.86
CA ALA A 54 17.58 42.51 -11.94
C ALA A 54 16.84 41.65 -10.88
N LEU A 55 16.75 42.14 -9.63
CA LEU A 55 16.00 41.47 -8.57
C LEU A 55 14.51 41.35 -8.90
N ALA A 56 13.89 42.39 -9.47
CA ALA A 56 12.48 42.33 -9.86
C ALA A 56 12.23 41.27 -10.94
N GLY A 57 13.13 41.15 -11.93
CA GLY A 57 13.05 40.11 -12.95
C GLY A 57 13.18 38.71 -12.33
N GLU A 58 14.15 38.52 -11.44
CA GLU A 58 14.41 37.22 -10.80
C GLU A 58 13.32 36.82 -9.80
N ASN A 59 12.55 37.75 -9.24
CA ASN A 59 11.38 37.46 -8.43
C ASN A 59 10.30 36.67 -9.20
N CYS A 60 10.13 36.94 -10.50
CA CYS A 60 9.20 36.17 -11.33
C CYS A 60 9.63 34.71 -11.46
N VAL A 61 10.94 34.48 -11.60
CA VAL A 61 11.53 33.13 -11.67
C VAL A 61 11.37 32.39 -10.32
N ALA A 62 11.57 33.11 -9.20
CA ALA A 62 11.35 32.57 -7.86
C ALA A 62 9.90 32.15 -7.66
N ALA A 63 8.94 33.00 -8.03
CA ALA A 63 7.52 32.70 -7.93
C ALA A 63 7.14 31.46 -8.80
N PHE A 64 7.61 31.41 -10.04
CA PHE A 64 7.41 30.26 -10.92
C PHE A 64 7.99 28.98 -10.30
N SER A 65 9.22 28.99 -9.82
CA SER A 65 9.86 27.86 -9.16
C SER A 65 9.05 27.35 -7.95
N THR A 66 8.52 28.26 -7.14
CA THR A 66 7.66 27.91 -5.99
C THR A 66 6.38 27.19 -6.44
N VAL A 67 5.75 27.65 -7.51
CA VAL A 67 4.55 27.01 -8.06
C VAL A 67 4.83 25.60 -8.52
N VAL A 68 5.93 25.39 -9.27
CA VAL A 68 6.32 24.05 -9.73
C VAL A 68 6.58 23.11 -8.54
N GLN A 69 7.27 23.61 -7.50
CA GLN A 69 7.53 22.83 -6.29
C GLN A 69 6.24 22.43 -5.57
N VAL A 70 5.27 23.33 -5.45
CA VAL A 70 3.97 23.04 -4.86
C VAL A 70 3.21 21.98 -5.65
N VAL A 71 3.21 22.10 -6.99
CA VAL A 71 2.57 21.10 -7.88
C VAL A 71 3.24 19.74 -7.71
N ASP A 72 4.57 19.67 -7.72
CA ASP A 72 5.33 18.43 -7.55
C ASP A 72 5.01 17.78 -6.18
N ALA A 73 5.03 18.55 -5.10
CA ALA A 73 4.67 18.07 -3.77
C ALA A 73 3.24 17.51 -3.71
N CYS A 74 2.27 18.16 -4.37
CA CYS A 74 0.90 17.69 -4.46
C CYS A 74 0.80 16.36 -5.23
N VAL A 75 1.45 16.25 -6.38
CA VAL A 75 1.47 15.04 -7.23
C VAL A 75 2.09 13.87 -6.49
N LEU A 76 3.23 14.09 -5.82
CA LEU A 76 3.93 13.05 -5.06
C LEU A 76 3.13 12.60 -3.83
N SER A 77 2.61 13.54 -3.04
CA SER A 77 1.82 13.22 -1.85
C SER A 77 0.53 12.46 -2.18
N MET A 78 -0.14 12.80 -3.28
CA MET A 78 -1.31 12.06 -3.77
C MET A 78 -0.91 10.65 -4.24
N GLY A 79 0.20 10.51 -4.95
CA GLY A 79 0.74 9.21 -5.38
C GLY A 79 1.02 8.30 -4.19
N LEU A 80 1.73 8.81 -3.21
CA LEU A 80 2.06 8.07 -1.99
C LEU A 80 0.79 7.70 -1.20
N THR A 81 -0.15 8.64 -1.04
CA THR A 81 -1.43 8.37 -0.37
C THR A 81 -2.22 7.26 -1.08
N GLY A 82 -2.33 7.32 -2.39
CA GLY A 82 -3.04 6.31 -3.18
C GLY A 82 -2.40 4.93 -3.07
N LEU A 83 -1.07 4.84 -3.15
CA LEU A 83 -0.34 3.58 -2.98
C LEU A 83 -0.52 3.00 -1.58
N VAL A 84 -0.43 3.84 -0.55
CA VAL A 84 -0.61 3.39 0.83
C VAL A 84 -2.02 2.88 1.10
N VAL A 85 -3.04 3.56 0.60
CA VAL A 85 -4.43 3.10 0.72
C VAL A 85 -4.62 1.78 -0.04
N SER A 86 -4.00 1.61 -1.22
CA SER A 86 -4.03 0.35 -1.97
C SER A 86 -3.33 -0.78 -1.21
N ALA A 87 -2.18 -0.52 -0.58
CA ALA A 87 -1.49 -1.48 0.28
C ALA A 87 -2.33 -1.88 1.50
N ALA A 88 -3.02 -0.92 2.12
CA ALA A 88 -3.97 -1.21 3.20
C ALA A 88 -5.09 -2.13 2.72
N GLY A 89 -5.62 -1.93 1.51
CA GLY A 89 -6.60 -2.81 0.87
C GLY A 89 -6.06 -4.24 0.69
N LEU A 90 -4.82 -4.39 0.23
CA LEU A 90 -4.15 -5.69 0.10
C LEU A 90 -4.03 -6.39 1.46
N VAL A 91 -3.62 -5.69 2.51
CA VAL A 91 -3.51 -6.26 3.88
C VAL A 91 -4.88 -6.67 4.42
N VAL A 92 -5.92 -5.81 4.26
CA VAL A 92 -7.29 -6.11 4.71
C VAL A 92 -7.85 -7.35 4.01
N SER A 93 -7.49 -7.59 2.73
CA SER A 93 -7.92 -8.77 1.98
C SER A 93 -7.36 -10.09 2.56
N ALA A 94 -6.23 -10.05 3.27
CA ALA A 94 -5.61 -11.20 3.94
C ALA A 94 -6.14 -11.45 5.36
N VAL A 95 -6.93 -10.54 5.94
CA VAL A 95 -7.42 -10.64 7.33
C VAL A 95 -8.80 -11.29 7.36
N PRO A 96 -8.94 -12.47 8.01
CA PRO A 96 -10.22 -13.12 8.19
C PRO A 96 -11.27 -12.20 8.85
N GLY A 97 -12.48 -12.17 8.29
CA GLY A 97 -13.59 -11.32 8.75
C GLY A 97 -13.54 -9.85 8.27
N LEU A 98 -12.43 -9.37 7.71
CA LEU A 98 -12.30 -8.01 7.17
C LEU A 98 -12.21 -7.96 5.64
N GLN A 99 -11.96 -9.09 4.97
CA GLN A 99 -11.79 -9.20 3.52
C GLN A 99 -12.93 -8.60 2.70
N ALA A 100 -14.15 -8.57 3.25
CA ALA A 100 -15.31 -7.96 2.61
C ALA A 100 -15.20 -6.45 2.43
N HIS A 101 -14.33 -5.76 3.21
CA HIS A 101 -14.10 -4.33 3.13
C HIS A 101 -12.95 -3.96 2.19
N ALA A 102 -12.12 -4.92 1.78
CA ALA A 102 -10.95 -4.70 0.94
C ALA A 102 -11.29 -4.02 -0.40
N PRO A 103 -12.34 -4.42 -1.16
CA PRO A 103 -12.69 -3.77 -2.42
C PRO A 103 -12.96 -2.27 -2.26
N GLY A 104 -13.69 -1.87 -1.22
CA GLY A 104 -13.98 -0.46 -0.95
C GLY A 104 -12.72 0.38 -0.67
N ILE A 105 -11.74 -0.20 0.03
CA ILE A 105 -10.47 0.48 0.31
C ILE A 105 -9.63 0.60 -0.97
N LEU A 106 -9.57 -0.45 -1.79
CA LEU A 106 -8.87 -0.44 -3.08
C LEU A 106 -9.47 0.58 -4.05
N ASP A 107 -10.80 0.67 -4.12
CA ASP A 107 -11.51 1.65 -4.94
C ASP A 107 -11.17 3.10 -4.51
N VAL A 108 -11.02 3.36 -3.21
CA VAL A 108 -10.57 4.66 -2.70
C VAL A 108 -9.12 4.92 -3.13
N GLY A 109 -8.21 3.96 -3.00
CA GLY A 109 -6.82 4.07 -3.46
C GLY A 109 -6.74 4.40 -4.95
N LYS A 110 -7.48 3.67 -5.76
CA LYS A 110 -7.59 3.88 -7.22
C LYS A 110 -8.18 5.23 -7.58
N SER A 111 -9.21 5.68 -6.87
CA SER A 111 -9.81 7.01 -7.05
C SER A 111 -8.78 8.13 -6.80
N ILE A 112 -7.95 7.99 -5.76
CA ILE A 112 -6.88 8.95 -5.46
C ILE A 112 -5.83 8.99 -6.58
N LEU A 113 -5.41 7.82 -7.09
CA LEU A 113 -4.43 7.74 -8.18
C LEU A 113 -4.97 8.29 -9.50
N ASN A 114 -6.25 8.07 -9.80
CA ASN A 114 -6.92 8.69 -10.94
C ASN A 114 -7.00 10.22 -10.77
N ALA A 115 -7.40 10.70 -9.60
CA ALA A 115 -7.42 12.13 -9.29
C ALA A 115 -6.03 12.77 -9.39
N ARG A 116 -4.96 12.06 -8.95
CA ARG A 116 -3.56 12.46 -9.17
C ARG A 116 -3.25 12.64 -10.65
N ARG A 117 -3.63 11.65 -11.45
CA ARG A 117 -3.39 11.68 -12.92
C ARG A 117 -4.07 12.86 -13.59
N ASP A 118 -5.34 13.09 -13.26
CA ASP A 118 -6.12 14.20 -13.83
C ASP A 118 -5.53 15.56 -13.39
N PHE A 119 -5.17 15.67 -12.10
CA PHE A 119 -4.51 16.84 -11.56
C PHE A 119 -3.16 17.09 -12.24
N SER A 120 -2.30 16.07 -12.33
CA SER A 120 -0.96 16.22 -12.92
C SER A 120 -1.02 16.63 -14.39
N THR A 121 -1.98 16.09 -15.14
CA THR A 121 -2.20 16.47 -16.56
C THR A 121 -2.63 17.92 -16.70
N THR A 122 -3.57 18.36 -15.87
CA THR A 122 -4.07 19.75 -15.88
C THR A 122 -2.98 20.71 -15.40
N ALA A 123 -2.26 20.35 -14.33
CA ALA A 123 -1.17 21.14 -13.79
C ALA A 123 -0.01 21.30 -14.78
N LEU A 124 0.34 20.23 -15.51
CA LEU A 124 1.33 20.30 -16.57
C LEU A 124 0.97 21.32 -17.65
N GLN A 125 -0.29 21.31 -18.11
CA GLN A 125 -0.76 22.27 -19.09
C GLN A 125 -0.64 23.71 -18.54
N GLY A 126 -1.08 23.93 -17.31
CA GLY A 126 -0.98 25.22 -16.64
C GLY A 126 0.46 25.71 -16.47
N LEU A 127 1.36 24.81 -16.04
CA LEU A 127 2.80 25.13 -15.90
C LEU A 127 3.44 25.46 -17.23
N GLN A 128 3.16 24.72 -18.30
CA GLN A 128 3.68 25.01 -19.64
C GLN A 128 3.16 26.33 -20.19
N HIS A 129 1.91 26.71 -19.89
CA HIS A 129 1.38 28.03 -20.26
C HIS A 129 2.10 29.15 -19.51
N LEU A 130 2.25 29.01 -18.18
CA LEU A 130 2.94 29.98 -17.34
C LEU A 130 4.41 30.13 -17.76
N GLU A 131 5.08 29.02 -18.07
CA GLU A 131 6.49 28.99 -18.46
C GLU A 131 6.72 29.72 -19.81
N ARG A 132 5.82 29.56 -20.79
CA ARG A 132 5.87 30.30 -22.05
C ARG A 132 5.70 31.80 -21.84
N ALA A 133 4.90 32.20 -20.86
CA ALA A 133 4.69 33.62 -20.56
C ALA A 133 5.80 34.21 -19.66
N LEU A 134 6.60 33.39 -18.99
CA LEU A 134 7.58 33.82 -18.02
C LEU A 134 8.59 34.86 -18.53
N PRO A 135 9.18 34.72 -19.73
CA PRO A 135 10.07 35.78 -20.27
C PRO A 135 9.40 37.15 -20.40
N ALA A 136 8.14 37.18 -20.80
CA ALA A 136 7.37 38.41 -20.90
C ALA A 136 7.03 39.00 -19.53
N LEU A 137 6.69 38.14 -18.55
CA LEU A 137 6.47 38.55 -17.14
C LEU A 137 7.73 39.16 -16.52
N ILE A 138 8.89 38.54 -16.75
CA ILE A 138 10.20 39.07 -16.30
C ILE A 138 10.45 40.44 -16.85
N MET A 139 10.27 40.62 -18.17
CA MET A 139 10.45 41.91 -18.82
C MET A 139 9.47 42.97 -18.33
N ALA A 140 8.20 42.61 -18.17
CA ALA A 140 7.16 43.53 -17.72
C ALA A 140 7.38 44.00 -16.28
N ASN A 141 7.62 43.04 -15.36
CA ASN A 141 7.85 43.34 -13.93
C ASN A 141 9.13 44.18 -13.73
N SER A 142 10.20 43.83 -14.42
CA SER A 142 11.46 44.57 -14.34
C SER A 142 11.35 45.99 -14.95
N ALA A 143 10.63 46.14 -16.06
CA ALA A 143 10.35 47.45 -16.66
C ALA A 143 9.44 48.31 -15.77
N SER A 144 8.46 47.71 -15.10
CA SER A 144 7.63 48.40 -14.10
C SER A 144 8.47 48.92 -12.92
N CYS A 145 9.42 48.09 -12.44
CA CYS A 145 10.40 48.50 -11.43
C CYS A 145 11.23 49.71 -11.87
N VAL A 146 11.73 49.73 -13.15
CA VAL A 146 12.46 50.88 -13.70
C VAL A 146 11.57 52.13 -13.75
N SER A 147 10.33 51.97 -14.17
CA SER A 147 9.38 53.10 -14.25
C SER A 147 9.06 53.66 -12.85
N ALA A 148 8.91 52.82 -11.83
CA ALA A 148 8.67 53.24 -10.44
C ALA A 148 9.85 54.03 -9.82
N ASN A 149 11.07 53.85 -10.34
CA ASN A 149 12.25 54.55 -9.90
C ASN A 149 12.50 55.88 -10.66
N CYS A 150 11.67 56.24 -11.64
CA CYS A 150 11.72 57.52 -12.33
C CYS A 150 11.19 58.63 -11.41
N THR A 151 12.08 59.28 -10.66
CA THR A 151 11.74 60.36 -9.72
C THR A 151 12.57 61.59 -9.96
N GLY A 152 12.05 62.77 -9.58
CA GLY A 152 12.80 64.03 -9.59
C GLY A 152 13.25 64.54 -10.97
N GLY A 153 12.51 64.18 -12.05
CA GLY A 153 12.81 64.60 -13.41
C GLY A 153 13.91 63.78 -14.09
N ILE A 154 14.32 62.66 -13.48
CA ILE A 154 15.28 61.71 -14.06
C ILE A 154 14.49 60.57 -14.67
N GLU A 155 14.67 60.28 -15.94
CA GLU A 155 14.07 59.18 -16.63
C GLU A 155 15.06 58.04 -16.81
N TYR A 156 14.67 56.87 -16.27
CA TYR A 156 15.37 55.60 -16.49
C TYR A 156 14.65 54.77 -17.53
N PHE A 157 15.38 53.84 -18.13
CA PHE A 157 14.95 53.04 -19.26
C PHE A 157 15.63 51.70 -19.24
N GLY A 158 14.92 50.62 -19.30
CA GLY A 158 15.50 49.31 -19.32
C GLY A 158 14.56 48.23 -18.83
N CYS A 159 15.04 47.01 -18.88
CA CYS A 159 14.38 45.84 -18.33
C CYS A 159 15.42 44.75 -18.04
N ALA A 160 15.00 43.65 -17.44
CA ALA A 160 15.81 42.45 -17.25
C ALA A 160 15.49 41.43 -18.37
N VAL A 161 16.52 40.74 -18.83
CA VAL A 161 16.45 39.65 -19.81
C VAL A 161 16.78 38.35 -19.09
N PRO A 162 15.93 37.31 -19.20
CA PRO A 162 16.19 36.02 -18.56
C PRO A 162 17.23 35.19 -19.31
N PHE A 163 18.02 34.39 -18.57
CA PHE A 163 18.91 33.36 -19.11
C PHE A 163 18.74 32.04 -18.37
N PRO A 164 18.51 30.91 -19.08
CA PRO A 164 18.33 30.84 -20.55
C PRO A 164 17.11 31.64 -21.00
N GLU A 165 17.08 32.10 -22.27
CA GLU A 165 15.94 32.85 -22.83
C GLU A 165 14.72 31.95 -23.00
N GLU A 166 14.94 30.67 -23.36
CA GLU A 166 13.91 29.64 -23.51
C GLU A 166 14.04 28.61 -22.41
N SER A 167 12.92 28.03 -21.98
CA SER A 167 12.89 26.96 -21.03
C SER A 167 13.57 25.68 -21.51
N GLN A 168 14.27 25.00 -20.60
CA GLN A 168 14.84 23.68 -20.78
C GLN A 168 14.26 22.70 -19.74
N SER A 169 13.09 23.00 -19.16
CA SER A 169 12.44 22.17 -18.16
C SER A 169 11.88 20.88 -18.78
N ASP A 170 11.96 19.79 -18.04
CA ASP A 170 11.32 18.51 -18.36
C ASP A 170 10.32 18.13 -17.26
N TYR A 171 9.05 18.12 -17.60
CA TYR A 171 7.94 17.79 -16.72
C TYR A 171 7.41 16.37 -16.93
N SER A 172 8.10 15.52 -17.70
CA SER A 172 7.65 14.16 -18.03
C SER A 172 7.35 13.34 -16.77
N ALA A 173 8.09 13.58 -15.70
CA ALA A 173 7.92 12.93 -14.41
C ALA A 173 6.55 13.21 -13.73
N LEU A 174 5.91 14.33 -14.01
CA LEU A 174 4.59 14.65 -13.44
C LEU A 174 3.48 13.79 -14.03
N THR A 175 3.64 13.31 -15.27
CA THR A 175 2.61 12.58 -16.01
C THR A 175 2.77 11.07 -15.98
N ASP A 176 3.76 10.55 -15.28
CA ASP A 176 3.97 9.11 -15.15
C ASP A 176 2.74 8.44 -14.51
N THR A 177 2.21 7.41 -15.18
CA THR A 177 1.06 6.65 -14.72
C THR A 177 1.52 5.61 -13.68
N LEU A 178 0.97 5.74 -12.48
CA LEU A 178 1.09 4.69 -11.46
C LEU A 178 0.00 3.64 -11.69
N GLU A 179 0.39 2.45 -12.14
CA GLU A 179 -0.54 1.35 -12.36
C GLU A 179 -0.57 0.46 -11.12
N VAL A 180 -1.74 0.34 -10.51
CA VAL A 180 -2.01 -0.53 -9.35
C VAL A 180 -2.95 -1.68 -9.69
N ASN A 181 -3.18 -1.94 -10.98
CA ASN A 181 -4.10 -2.98 -11.42
C ASN A 181 -3.66 -4.37 -10.92
N GLU A 182 -2.36 -4.67 -10.92
CA GLU A 182 -1.83 -5.93 -10.41
C GLU A 182 -1.98 -6.07 -8.90
N VAL A 183 -1.83 -4.98 -8.14
CA VAL A 183 -2.10 -4.94 -6.69
C VAL A 183 -3.58 -5.20 -6.41
N GLU A 184 -4.47 -4.57 -7.19
CA GLU A 184 -5.92 -4.76 -7.09
C GLU A 184 -6.34 -6.22 -7.39
N ASP A 185 -5.80 -6.80 -8.45
CA ASP A 185 -6.09 -8.18 -8.85
C ASP A 185 -5.57 -9.20 -7.82
N SER A 186 -4.36 -8.99 -7.30
CA SER A 186 -3.79 -9.81 -6.22
C SER A 186 -4.61 -9.71 -4.94
N ALA A 187 -5.05 -8.50 -4.57
CA ALA A 187 -5.88 -8.29 -3.39
C ALA A 187 -7.26 -8.95 -3.52
N LYS A 188 -7.90 -8.91 -4.70
CA LYS A 188 -9.18 -9.60 -4.95
C LYS A 188 -9.04 -11.10 -4.80
N ARG A 189 -8.02 -11.70 -5.45
CA ARG A 189 -7.75 -13.14 -5.34
C ARG A 189 -7.41 -13.55 -3.91
N LEU A 190 -6.67 -12.70 -3.20
CA LEU A 190 -6.32 -12.93 -1.79
C LEU A 190 -7.56 -12.90 -0.89
N ALA A 191 -8.49 -11.95 -1.11
CA ALA A 191 -9.77 -11.90 -0.39
C ALA A 191 -10.63 -13.16 -0.65
N GLU A 192 -10.67 -13.66 -1.90
CA GLU A 192 -11.36 -14.89 -2.25
C GLU A 192 -10.74 -16.11 -1.56
N ALA A 193 -9.42 -16.23 -1.56
CA ALA A 193 -8.69 -17.31 -0.88
C ALA A 193 -8.91 -17.27 0.64
N THR A 194 -8.91 -16.07 1.24
CA THR A 194 -9.22 -15.86 2.68
C THR A 194 -10.64 -16.33 3.00
N ALA A 195 -11.63 -15.97 2.17
CA ALA A 195 -13.00 -16.41 2.35
C ALA A 195 -13.17 -17.94 2.16
N GLN A 196 -12.38 -18.55 1.25
CA GLN A 196 -12.35 -20.01 1.10
C GLN A 196 -11.80 -20.69 2.35
N LYS A 197 -10.69 -20.19 2.92
CA LYS A 197 -10.12 -20.70 4.17
C LYS A 197 -11.12 -20.62 5.33
N GLU A 198 -11.81 -19.49 5.49
CA GLU A 198 -12.83 -19.32 6.54
C GLU A 198 -13.95 -20.35 6.42
N ARG A 199 -14.54 -20.52 5.21
CA ARG A 199 -15.60 -21.50 4.96
C ARG A 199 -15.11 -22.92 5.21
N ALA A 200 -13.87 -23.24 4.86
CA ALA A 200 -13.28 -24.54 5.11
C ALA A 200 -13.12 -24.80 6.62
N LEU A 201 -12.63 -23.82 7.38
CA LEU A 201 -12.52 -23.93 8.84
C LEU A 201 -13.88 -24.04 9.54
N GLU A 202 -14.90 -23.34 9.04
CA GLU A 202 -16.29 -23.47 9.53
C GLU A 202 -16.82 -24.87 9.30
N ARG A 203 -16.67 -25.45 8.08
CA ARG A 203 -17.03 -26.85 7.80
C ARG A 203 -16.29 -27.83 8.69
N ALA A 204 -14.99 -27.62 8.93
CA ALA A 204 -14.22 -28.44 9.83
C ALA A 204 -14.77 -28.37 11.26
N ASN A 205 -15.09 -27.19 11.76
CA ASN A 205 -15.69 -27.04 13.09
C ASN A 205 -17.07 -27.70 13.18
N GLU A 206 -17.92 -27.57 12.18
CA GLU A 206 -19.22 -28.27 12.13
C GLU A 206 -19.07 -29.79 12.13
N ALA A 207 -18.11 -30.32 11.35
CA ALA A 207 -17.83 -31.74 11.31
C ALA A 207 -17.32 -32.24 12.69
N LYS A 208 -16.42 -31.50 13.31
CA LYS A 208 -15.93 -31.80 14.68
C LYS A 208 -17.05 -31.78 15.72
N GLN A 209 -17.94 -30.80 15.63
CA GLN A 209 -19.09 -30.72 16.52
C GLN A 209 -20.07 -31.91 16.33
N ARG A 210 -20.32 -32.34 15.07
CA ARG A 210 -21.15 -33.52 14.79
C ARG A 210 -20.53 -34.78 15.41
N ALA A 211 -19.22 -34.99 15.26
CA ALA A 211 -18.53 -36.13 15.84
C ALA A 211 -18.55 -36.10 17.38
N TRP A 212 -18.27 -34.94 17.98
CA TRP A 212 -18.34 -34.76 19.42
C TRP A 212 -19.73 -35.04 19.99
N ARG A 213 -20.80 -34.56 19.32
CA ARG A 213 -22.19 -34.84 19.72
C ARG A 213 -22.50 -36.34 19.65
N ALA A 214 -22.02 -37.02 18.63
CA ALA A 214 -22.22 -38.47 18.49
C ALA A 214 -21.43 -39.26 19.54
N ASP A 215 -20.28 -38.77 19.97
CA ASP A 215 -19.42 -39.47 20.96
C ASP A 215 -19.76 -39.13 22.42
N CYS A 216 -19.90 -37.83 22.76
CA CYS A 216 -19.70 -37.40 24.15
C CYS A 216 -20.67 -36.33 24.69
N VAL A 217 -21.77 -36.04 24.00
CA VAL A 217 -22.80 -35.15 24.53
C VAL A 217 -23.51 -35.79 25.72
N ASP A 218 -23.98 -34.96 26.66
CA ASP A 218 -24.79 -35.37 27.83
C ASP A 218 -26.21 -35.77 27.42
N ASP A 219 -26.28 -36.62 26.40
CA ASP A 219 -27.49 -37.20 25.80
C ASP A 219 -27.43 -38.71 26.02
N PRO A 220 -28.51 -39.40 26.42
CA PRO A 220 -28.57 -40.83 26.47
C PRO A 220 -28.30 -41.53 25.14
N MET A 221 -28.21 -40.78 24.05
CA MET A 221 -28.04 -41.22 22.66
C MET A 221 -26.68 -40.85 22.07
N CYS A 222 -25.59 -41.31 22.67
CA CYS A 222 -24.22 -41.12 22.19
C CYS A 222 -23.35 -42.37 22.45
N MET A 223 -22.16 -42.44 21.82
CA MET A 223 -21.23 -43.57 22.06
C MET A 223 -20.90 -43.78 23.53
N ARG A 224 -20.68 -42.71 24.27
CA ARG A 224 -20.36 -42.77 25.70
C ARG A 224 -21.47 -43.48 26.48
N SER A 225 -22.74 -43.08 26.29
CA SER A 225 -23.89 -43.68 27.00
C SER A 225 -24.14 -45.12 26.53
N ARG A 226 -23.90 -45.45 25.27
CA ARG A 226 -24.00 -46.81 24.75
C ARG A 226 -22.88 -47.70 25.27
N ALA A 227 -21.63 -47.20 25.37
CA ALA A 227 -20.54 -47.95 25.98
C ALA A 227 -20.80 -48.28 27.47
N GLU A 228 -21.42 -47.34 28.17
CA GLU A 228 -21.85 -47.57 29.58
C GLU A 228 -22.94 -48.63 29.63
N THR A 229 -24.00 -48.52 28.83
CA THR A 229 -25.16 -49.38 28.90
C THR A 229 -24.92 -50.80 28.34
N LEU A 230 -24.16 -50.89 27.22
CA LEU A 230 -24.00 -52.14 26.47
C LEU A 230 -22.73 -52.93 26.86
N ALA A 231 -21.71 -52.26 27.34
CA ALA A 231 -20.43 -52.84 27.71
C ALA A 231 -20.03 -52.64 29.18
N GLY A 232 -20.80 -51.89 29.96
CA GLY A 232 -20.51 -51.62 31.36
C GLY A 232 -19.24 -50.78 31.57
N LEU A 233 -18.91 -49.90 30.63
CA LEU A 233 -17.70 -49.04 30.70
C LEU A 233 -17.97 -47.79 31.53
N TYR A 234 -17.18 -47.55 32.58
CA TYR A 234 -17.31 -46.41 33.49
C TYR A 234 -15.98 -45.73 33.78
N GLY A 235 -16.01 -44.49 34.26
CA GLY A 235 -14.86 -43.77 34.77
C GLY A 235 -13.76 -43.56 33.73
N THR A 236 -12.53 -43.95 34.03
CA THR A 236 -11.36 -43.74 33.16
C THR A 236 -11.38 -44.55 31.87
N SER A 237 -12.15 -45.64 31.80
CA SER A 237 -12.33 -46.42 30.58
C SER A 237 -13.37 -45.81 29.63
N ASN A 238 -14.18 -44.85 30.14
CA ASN A 238 -15.22 -44.15 29.37
C ASN A 238 -15.28 -42.66 29.75
N PRO A 239 -14.21 -41.88 29.53
CA PRO A 239 -14.11 -40.50 29.98
C PRO A 239 -15.15 -39.59 29.30
N ASN A 240 -15.56 -38.54 30.04
CA ASN A 240 -16.45 -37.49 29.51
C ASN A 240 -15.66 -36.26 29.04
N TYR A 241 -16.06 -35.68 27.94
CA TYR A 241 -15.51 -34.44 27.40
C TYR A 241 -16.68 -33.46 27.15
N PRO A 242 -17.03 -32.64 28.16
CA PRO A 242 -18.24 -31.79 28.09
C PRO A 242 -18.15 -30.66 27.05
N LEU A 243 -16.91 -30.29 26.62
CA LEU A 243 -16.69 -29.21 25.65
C LEU A 243 -16.12 -29.76 24.34
N ALA A 244 -16.69 -29.36 23.23
CA ALA A 244 -16.22 -29.75 21.91
C ALA A 244 -14.77 -29.34 21.64
N GLY A 245 -14.31 -28.24 22.23
CA GLY A 245 -12.93 -27.74 22.11
C GLY A 245 -11.88 -28.64 22.76
N GLU A 246 -12.27 -29.41 23.80
CA GLU A 246 -11.39 -30.35 24.51
C GLU A 246 -11.40 -31.74 23.90
N TRP A 247 -12.40 -32.02 23.07
CA TRP A 247 -12.59 -33.33 22.47
C TRP A 247 -11.72 -33.49 21.21
N ARG A 248 -11.29 -34.74 20.97
CA ARG A 248 -10.50 -35.14 19.81
C ARG A 248 -11.03 -36.47 19.23
N PHE A 249 -10.83 -36.70 17.94
CA PHE A 249 -11.19 -37.98 17.30
C PHE A 249 -10.48 -39.18 17.92
N SER A 250 -9.27 -39.01 18.43
CA SER A 250 -8.53 -40.03 19.15
C SER A 250 -9.26 -40.55 20.42
N PHE A 251 -10.10 -39.73 21.06
CA PHE A 251 -10.89 -40.14 22.24
C PHE A 251 -12.04 -41.04 21.85
N ALA A 252 -12.71 -40.74 20.72
CA ALA A 252 -13.72 -41.64 20.18
C ALA A 252 -13.12 -43.00 19.77
N CYS A 253 -11.93 -43.01 19.13
CA CYS A 253 -11.21 -44.25 18.83
C CYS A 253 -10.85 -45.03 20.07
N GLN A 254 -10.37 -44.39 21.14
CA GLN A 254 -10.04 -45.04 22.39
C GLN A 254 -11.29 -45.65 23.05
N ARG A 255 -12.43 -44.94 23.05
CA ARG A 255 -13.71 -45.45 23.55
C ARG A 255 -14.18 -46.65 22.75
N ALA A 256 -14.10 -46.59 21.45
CA ALA A 256 -14.48 -47.66 20.55
C ALA A 256 -13.61 -48.92 20.76
N ARG A 257 -12.30 -48.77 20.92
CA ARG A 257 -11.39 -49.88 21.27
C ARG A 257 -11.81 -50.53 22.60
N ASN A 258 -12.03 -49.73 23.63
CA ASN A 258 -12.46 -50.24 24.93
C ASN A 258 -13.81 -50.98 24.85
N TYR A 259 -14.75 -50.45 24.09
CA TYR A 259 -16.08 -51.03 23.85
C TYR A 259 -15.96 -52.39 23.19
N TYR A 260 -15.30 -52.50 22.02
CA TYR A 260 -15.21 -53.74 21.28
C TYR A 260 -14.39 -54.80 21.98
N LEU A 261 -13.30 -54.43 22.64
CA LEU A 261 -12.52 -55.35 23.47
C LEU A 261 -13.39 -55.96 24.60
N THR A 262 -14.18 -55.11 25.25
CA THR A 262 -15.05 -55.57 26.37
C THR A 262 -16.17 -56.44 25.82
N ARG A 263 -16.77 -56.06 24.66
CA ARG A 263 -17.83 -56.88 24.04
C ARG A 263 -17.30 -58.22 23.56
N ALA A 264 -16.16 -58.28 22.90
CA ALA A 264 -15.52 -59.53 22.47
C ALA A 264 -15.22 -60.45 23.66
N SER A 265 -14.70 -59.87 24.77
CA SER A 265 -14.37 -60.64 25.98
C SER A 265 -15.61 -61.17 26.73
N ASN A 266 -16.73 -60.48 26.64
CA ASN A 266 -17.99 -60.87 27.32
C ASN A 266 -18.87 -61.77 26.46
N GLU A 267 -18.64 -61.84 25.14
CA GLU A 267 -19.39 -62.73 24.24
C GLU A 267 -18.79 -64.12 24.36
N ALA A 268 -19.54 -65.02 24.95
CA ALA A 268 -19.15 -66.42 25.06
C ALA A 268 -20.13 -67.29 24.25
N PRO A 269 -19.65 -68.02 23.25
CA PRO A 269 -20.52 -68.86 22.43
C PRO A 269 -20.97 -70.14 23.19
N TRP A 270 -21.77 -69.98 24.20
CA TRP A 270 -22.35 -71.05 24.99
C TRP A 270 -23.88 -70.99 24.92
N SER A 271 -24.44 -71.70 23.95
CA SER A 271 -25.89 -71.88 23.85
C SER A 271 -26.21 -73.34 23.52
N SER A 272 -27.33 -73.87 24.01
CA SER A 272 -27.88 -75.15 23.61
C SER A 272 -28.66 -75.03 22.27
N ASP A 273 -28.94 -73.80 21.84
CA ASP A 273 -29.54 -73.50 20.53
C ASP A 273 -28.41 -73.28 19.52
N PRO A 274 -28.30 -74.12 18.47
CA PRO A 274 -27.25 -74.01 17.47
C PRO A 274 -27.26 -72.71 16.68
N GLU A 275 -28.43 -72.12 16.43
CA GLU A 275 -28.55 -70.85 15.73
C GLU A 275 -28.02 -69.69 16.57
N GLU A 276 -28.35 -69.64 17.88
CA GLU A 276 -27.84 -68.62 18.79
C GLU A 276 -26.34 -68.83 19.05
N LEU A 277 -25.88 -70.10 19.09
CA LEU A 277 -24.47 -70.41 19.18
C LEU A 277 -23.68 -69.82 18.01
N SER A 278 -24.21 -69.97 16.79
CA SER A 278 -23.62 -69.41 15.55
C SER A 278 -23.62 -67.88 15.56
N ARG A 279 -24.74 -67.26 15.93
CA ARG A 279 -24.83 -65.80 16.09
C ARG A 279 -23.87 -65.27 17.13
N SER A 280 -23.72 -65.92 18.26
CA SER A 280 -22.78 -65.54 19.33
C SER A 280 -21.33 -65.63 18.87
N ALA A 281 -20.96 -66.73 18.17
CA ALA A 281 -19.66 -66.88 17.56
C ALA A 281 -19.36 -65.77 16.51
N ALA A 282 -20.37 -65.48 15.67
CA ALA A 282 -20.25 -64.42 14.70
C ALA A 282 -20.14 -63.03 15.36
N ARG A 283 -20.89 -62.75 16.44
CA ARG A 283 -20.75 -61.49 17.23
C ARG A 283 -19.37 -61.36 17.85
N GLN A 284 -18.85 -62.41 18.46
CA GLN A 284 -17.49 -62.38 19.02
C GLN A 284 -16.46 -62.04 17.94
N ALA A 285 -16.53 -62.75 16.78
CA ALA A 285 -15.61 -62.52 15.68
C ALA A 285 -15.73 -61.08 15.09
N PHE A 286 -16.96 -60.56 15.00
CA PHE A 286 -17.22 -59.20 14.54
C PHE A 286 -16.61 -58.17 15.52
N TYR A 287 -16.73 -58.35 16.83
CA TYR A 287 -16.17 -57.43 17.83
C TYR A 287 -14.65 -57.49 17.86
N GLU A 288 -14.02 -58.65 17.70
CA GLU A 288 -12.58 -58.82 17.59
C GLU A 288 -12.06 -58.08 16.32
N TYR A 289 -12.72 -58.30 15.20
CA TYR A 289 -12.41 -57.59 13.96
C TYR A 289 -12.51 -56.06 14.11
N ALA A 290 -13.63 -55.57 14.70
CA ALA A 290 -13.86 -54.14 14.91
C ALA A 290 -12.78 -53.52 15.82
N TYR A 291 -12.37 -54.25 16.87
CA TYR A 291 -11.26 -53.84 17.73
C TYR A 291 -9.97 -53.69 16.94
N ASP A 292 -9.59 -54.70 16.14
CA ASP A 292 -8.35 -54.71 15.37
C ASP A 292 -8.37 -53.61 14.29
N ALA A 293 -9.48 -53.44 13.59
CA ALA A 293 -9.64 -52.38 12.63
C ALA A 293 -9.44 -50.98 13.24
N ILE A 294 -10.04 -50.73 14.41
CA ILE A 294 -9.93 -49.42 15.09
C ILE A 294 -8.51 -49.23 15.71
N CYS A 295 -7.80 -50.32 16.07
CA CYS A 295 -6.40 -50.22 16.49
C CYS A 295 -5.51 -49.67 15.35
N ASN A 296 -5.83 -49.93 14.11
CA ASN A 296 -5.13 -49.42 12.96
C ASN A 296 -5.57 -48.00 12.53
N ALA A 297 -6.55 -47.38 13.20
CA ALA A 297 -7.00 -46.04 12.92
C ALA A 297 -5.88 -45.00 13.13
N THR A 298 -5.78 -44.06 12.20
CA THR A 298 -4.87 -42.91 12.31
C THR A 298 -5.64 -41.70 12.84
N CYS A 299 -5.15 -41.10 13.92
CA CYS A 299 -5.78 -39.94 14.57
C CYS A 299 -4.73 -38.91 14.97
N ILE A 300 -4.16 -38.21 13.98
CA ILE A 300 -3.24 -37.09 14.19
C ILE A 300 -4.05 -35.81 14.00
N GLU A 301 -4.15 -35.01 15.06
CA GLU A 301 -4.93 -33.77 15.08
C GLU A 301 -4.10 -32.72 15.82
N THR A 302 -3.24 -32.02 15.07
CA THR A 302 -2.43 -30.88 15.54
C THR A 302 -2.75 -29.65 14.69
N ASP A 303 -2.30 -28.48 15.15
CA ASP A 303 -2.46 -27.25 14.37
C ASP A 303 -1.70 -27.31 13.04
N GLU A 304 -0.54 -27.98 13.03
CA GLU A 304 0.33 -28.08 11.85
C GLU A 304 -0.07 -29.24 10.92
N GLN A 305 -0.58 -30.34 11.48
CA GLN A 305 -0.89 -31.55 10.71
C GLN A 305 -2.21 -32.16 11.16
N THR A 306 -3.08 -32.44 10.20
CA THR A 306 -4.26 -33.28 10.40
C THR A 306 -4.13 -34.50 9.50
N SER A 307 -4.26 -35.68 10.08
CA SER A 307 -4.33 -36.94 9.37
C SER A 307 -5.28 -37.87 10.11
N LEU A 308 -6.50 -37.99 9.60
CA LEU A 308 -7.56 -38.79 10.19
C LEU A 308 -7.97 -39.88 9.18
N TRP A 309 -7.83 -41.12 9.63
CA TRP A 309 -8.38 -42.28 8.95
C TRP A 309 -9.02 -43.18 9.98
N LEU A 310 -10.35 -43.20 10.02
CA LEU A 310 -11.15 -44.05 10.90
C LEU A 310 -11.80 -45.12 10.04
N PRO A 311 -11.72 -46.41 10.44
CA PRO A 311 -12.29 -47.49 9.66
C PRO A 311 -13.82 -47.49 9.73
N GLU A 312 -14.44 -47.71 8.60
CA GLU A 312 -15.88 -48.02 8.51
C GLU A 312 -16.07 -49.51 8.78
N LEU A 313 -17.00 -49.86 9.65
CA LEU A 313 -17.30 -51.24 9.96
C LEU A 313 -18.32 -51.82 8.93
N PRO A 314 -18.20 -53.11 8.55
CA PRO A 314 -19.11 -53.70 7.59
C PRO A 314 -20.54 -53.76 8.17
N HIS A 315 -21.54 -53.62 7.29
CA HIS A 315 -22.97 -53.55 7.66
C HIS A 315 -23.88 -54.42 6.81
N THR A 316 -23.34 -55.16 5.83
CA THR A 316 -24.08 -56.09 4.98
C THR A 316 -23.18 -57.30 4.66
N SER A 317 -23.77 -58.37 4.19
CA SER A 317 -23.02 -59.53 3.66
C SER A 317 -22.08 -59.14 2.49
N ALA A 318 -22.44 -58.13 1.69
CA ALA A 318 -21.58 -57.63 0.61
C ALA A 318 -20.36 -56.94 1.17
N THR A 319 -20.54 -56.02 2.14
CA THR A 319 -19.42 -55.30 2.80
C THR A 319 -18.55 -56.20 3.68
N VAL A 320 -19.10 -57.28 4.23
CA VAL A 320 -18.33 -58.32 4.94
C VAL A 320 -17.33 -59.01 3.99
N ARG A 321 -17.75 -59.30 2.73
CA ARG A 321 -16.85 -59.93 1.73
C ARG A 321 -15.61 -59.09 1.42
N ASP A 322 -15.66 -57.77 1.63
CA ASP A 322 -14.54 -56.86 1.41
C ASP A 322 -13.61 -56.78 2.62
N THR A 323 -13.79 -57.63 3.64
CA THR A 323 -13.03 -57.58 4.91
C THR A 323 -12.28 -58.88 5.19
N SER A 324 -11.34 -58.82 6.14
CA SER A 324 -10.65 -60.00 6.70
C SER A 324 -11.57 -60.96 7.48
N LEU A 325 -12.78 -60.55 7.88
CA LEU A 325 -13.79 -61.44 8.41
C LEU A 325 -14.16 -62.55 7.41
N TYR A 326 -14.15 -62.26 6.14
CA TYR A 326 -14.51 -63.18 5.07
C TYR A 326 -13.29 -63.99 4.58
N THR A 327 -12.12 -63.32 4.39
CA THR A 327 -10.98 -63.94 3.75
C THR A 327 -10.02 -64.63 4.76
N ASP A 328 -9.80 -64.05 5.95
CA ASP A 328 -8.71 -64.42 6.84
C ASP A 328 -9.16 -65.12 8.10
N LEU A 329 -10.39 -64.83 8.57
CA LEU A 329 -10.96 -65.46 9.77
C LEU A 329 -11.17 -66.94 9.51
N ARG A 330 -10.74 -67.81 10.47
CA ARG A 330 -10.71 -69.23 10.34
C ARG A 330 -11.71 -69.87 11.32
N TRP A 331 -12.60 -70.66 10.74
CA TRP A 331 -13.63 -71.43 11.45
C TRP A 331 -13.26 -72.88 11.52
N PRO A 332 -13.54 -73.60 12.62
CA PRO A 332 -13.16 -75.00 12.76
C PRO A 332 -13.99 -75.89 11.83
N CYS A 333 -13.32 -76.92 11.28
CA CYS A 333 -13.95 -77.88 10.41
C CYS A 333 -13.76 -79.29 10.99
N THR A 334 -14.83 -80.14 10.93
CA THR A 334 -14.76 -81.57 11.23
C THR A 334 -15.07 -82.39 9.97
N GLU A 335 -14.59 -83.60 9.94
CA GLU A 335 -14.80 -84.52 8.85
C GLU A 335 -15.94 -85.45 9.23
N ILE A 336 -17.01 -85.51 8.44
CA ILE A 336 -18.11 -86.46 8.61
C ILE A 336 -17.91 -87.56 7.54
N VAL A 337 -17.71 -88.80 7.99
CA VAL A 337 -17.66 -89.92 7.11
C VAL A 337 -19.12 -90.30 6.74
N VAL A 338 -19.55 -90.01 5.53
CA VAL A 338 -20.87 -90.39 5.02
C VAL A 338 -20.72 -91.75 4.38
N GLU A 339 -21.24 -92.76 5.05
CA GLU A 339 -21.44 -94.11 4.43
C GLU A 339 -22.42 -93.99 3.27
N THR A 340 -21.93 -93.90 2.04
CA THR A 340 -22.80 -94.03 0.84
C THR A 340 -23.09 -95.46 0.60
N GLY A 341 -24.07 -96.01 1.26
CA GLY A 341 -24.54 -97.37 1.10
C GLY A 341 -26.02 -97.52 0.72
N GLU A 342 -26.33 -97.65 -0.56
CA GLU A 342 -27.41 -98.60 -1.00
C GLU A 342 -27.14 -98.95 -2.47
N GLY A 343 -26.63 -100.15 -2.67
CA GLY A 343 -26.49 -100.75 -4.02
C GLY A 343 -25.63 -101.98 -4.00
N GLY A 344 -26.23 -103.19 -3.77
CA GLY A 344 -25.54 -104.43 -3.76
C GLY A 344 -24.69 -104.69 -5.01
N GLY A 345 -23.40 -104.74 -4.82
CA GLY A 345 -22.36 -105.09 -5.77
C GLY A 345 -21.01 -104.95 -5.14
N GLU A 346 -20.20 -105.99 -5.15
CA GLU A 346 -18.78 -105.92 -4.69
C GLU A 346 -18.02 -104.85 -5.42
N GLY A 347 -17.88 -103.67 -4.76
CA GLY A 347 -17.07 -102.60 -5.21
C GLY A 347 -16.79 -101.74 -3.97
N ALA A 348 -15.53 -101.43 -3.76
CA ALA A 348 -15.03 -100.69 -2.61
C ALA A 348 -15.87 -99.43 -2.33
N VAL A 349 -16.43 -99.32 -1.13
CA VAL A 349 -17.01 -98.11 -0.59
C VAL A 349 -15.86 -97.08 -0.44
N GLU A 350 -15.79 -96.08 -1.33
CA GLU A 350 -14.93 -94.94 -1.10
C GLU A 350 -15.64 -94.12 -0.02
N ASP A 351 -15.06 -94.16 1.19
CA ASP A 351 -15.43 -93.23 2.26
C ASP A 351 -15.03 -91.84 1.79
N VAL A 352 -15.98 -91.07 1.30
CA VAL A 352 -15.80 -89.69 0.96
C VAL A 352 -15.96 -88.88 2.26
N GLY A 353 -14.84 -88.51 2.83
CA GLY A 353 -14.84 -87.59 3.97
C GLY A 353 -15.33 -86.20 3.53
N VAL A 354 -16.49 -85.79 4.01
CA VAL A 354 -17.00 -84.43 3.77
C VAL A 354 -16.53 -83.53 4.89
N VAL A 355 -15.69 -82.56 4.55
CA VAL A 355 -15.19 -81.55 5.52
C VAL A 355 -16.24 -80.46 5.72
N THR A 356 -16.80 -80.34 6.91
CA THR A 356 -17.89 -79.44 7.25
C THR A 356 -17.42 -78.32 8.17
N LEU A 357 -17.70 -77.06 7.80
CA LEU A 357 -17.37 -75.88 8.57
C LEU A 357 -18.40 -75.62 9.68
N HIS A 358 -17.96 -75.40 10.91
CA HIS A 358 -18.79 -75.12 12.06
C HIS A 358 -18.45 -73.72 12.64
N SER A 359 -19.45 -73.08 13.29
CA SER A 359 -19.27 -71.82 14.01
C SER A 359 -18.34 -71.94 15.20
N THR A 360 -18.33 -73.10 15.83
CA THR A 360 -17.49 -73.46 16.99
C THR A 360 -17.48 -75.00 17.17
N LEU A 361 -16.48 -75.56 17.84
CA LEU A 361 -16.44 -77.00 18.17
C LEU A 361 -17.49 -77.41 19.22
N ALA A 362 -18.21 -76.45 19.83
CA ALA A 362 -19.36 -76.72 20.69
C ALA A 362 -20.64 -76.97 19.90
N CYS A 363 -20.64 -76.89 18.55
CA CYS A 363 -21.80 -77.23 17.74
C CYS A 363 -22.19 -78.70 17.92
N PRO A 364 -23.49 -79.00 18.14
CA PRO A 364 -23.92 -80.39 18.32
C PRO A 364 -23.60 -81.32 17.15
N ALA A 365 -23.42 -80.78 15.94
CA ALA A 365 -23.03 -81.52 14.77
C ALA A 365 -21.50 -81.57 14.51
N ALA A 366 -20.69 -80.96 15.39
CA ALA A 366 -19.23 -81.02 15.31
C ALA A 366 -18.73 -82.30 15.95
N GLU A 367 -18.99 -83.44 15.30
CA GLU A 367 -18.55 -84.75 15.79
C GLU A 367 -17.13 -85.02 15.37
N GLY A 368 -16.29 -85.48 16.29
CA GLY A 368 -14.90 -85.82 16.01
C GLY A 368 -13.90 -84.67 16.21
N PRO A 369 -12.62 -84.92 15.92
CA PRO A 369 -11.59 -83.88 16.06
C PRO A 369 -11.67 -82.81 14.96
N CYS A 370 -11.22 -81.60 15.28
CA CYS A 370 -11.03 -80.55 14.27
C CYS A 370 -9.91 -80.98 13.28
N VAL A 371 -10.27 -81.12 11.99
CA VAL A 371 -9.35 -81.58 10.95
C VAL A 371 -8.66 -80.43 10.24
N CYS A 372 -9.31 -79.29 10.13
CA CYS A 372 -8.74 -78.05 9.56
C CYS A 372 -9.51 -76.83 10.01
N TYR A 373 -9.05 -75.65 9.58
CA TYR A 373 -9.74 -74.35 9.74
C TYR A 373 -9.96 -73.74 8.36
N ALA A 374 -11.14 -73.31 8.01
CA ALA A 374 -11.48 -72.69 6.74
C ALA A 374 -12.10 -71.30 6.93
N SER A 375 -11.96 -70.45 5.94
CA SER A 375 -12.61 -69.14 5.89
C SER A 375 -13.98 -69.20 5.24
N LEU A 376 -14.79 -68.14 5.41
CA LEU A 376 -16.07 -68.02 4.71
C LEU A 376 -15.87 -67.92 3.18
N ALA A 377 -14.76 -67.40 2.71
CA ALA A 377 -14.38 -67.38 1.31
C ALA A 377 -14.20 -68.82 0.77
N GLN A 378 -13.46 -69.67 1.50
CA GLN A 378 -13.27 -71.06 1.13
C GLN A 378 -14.58 -71.89 1.15
N LEU A 379 -15.52 -71.53 2.07
CA LEU A 379 -16.85 -72.10 2.09
C LEU A 379 -17.67 -71.77 0.81
N GLU A 380 -17.65 -70.49 0.40
CA GLU A 380 -18.36 -70.05 -0.82
C GLU A 380 -17.70 -70.59 -2.10
N GLU A 381 -16.39 -70.82 -2.13
CA GLU A 381 -15.65 -71.44 -3.22
C GLU A 381 -15.87 -72.95 -3.31
N GLY A 382 -16.59 -73.54 -2.34
CA GLY A 382 -16.87 -74.99 -2.30
C GLY A 382 -15.73 -75.85 -1.81
N GLY A 383 -14.74 -75.24 -1.12
CA GLY A 383 -13.59 -75.98 -0.51
C GLY A 383 -13.98 -76.75 0.75
N VAL A 384 -15.07 -76.38 1.41
CA VAL A 384 -15.68 -77.04 2.59
C VAL A 384 -17.21 -76.91 2.49
N GLU A 385 -17.95 -77.81 3.15
CA GLU A 385 -19.43 -77.71 3.22
C GLU A 385 -19.88 -76.93 4.46
N ARG A 386 -21.07 -76.34 4.34
CA ARG A 386 -21.74 -75.65 5.46
C ARG A 386 -22.39 -76.66 6.39
N CYS A 387 -22.26 -76.51 7.67
CA CYS A 387 -22.99 -77.27 8.64
C CYS A 387 -24.48 -76.91 8.64
N ASP A 388 -25.37 -77.85 8.41
CA ASP A 388 -26.83 -77.65 8.40
C ASP A 388 -27.39 -77.30 9.81
N VAL A 389 -26.71 -77.67 10.86
CA VAL A 389 -27.17 -77.46 12.27
C VAL A 389 -26.80 -76.05 12.74
N CYS A 390 -25.55 -75.62 12.67
CA CYS A 390 -25.18 -74.27 13.08
C CYS A 390 -25.30 -73.22 11.96
N GLY A 391 -25.32 -73.66 10.71
CA GLY A 391 -25.62 -72.81 9.55
C GLY A 391 -24.66 -71.63 9.34
N MET A 392 -23.41 -71.74 9.82
CA MET A 392 -22.45 -70.64 9.71
C MET A 392 -22.05 -70.36 8.26
N ASP A 393 -22.30 -69.16 7.82
CA ASP A 393 -21.96 -68.66 6.49
C ASP A 393 -21.83 -67.14 6.49
N VAL A 394 -21.54 -66.54 5.30
CA VAL A 394 -21.44 -65.09 5.13
C VAL A 394 -22.76 -64.38 5.44
N SER A 395 -23.87 -65.04 5.34
CA SER A 395 -25.20 -64.46 5.63
C SER A 395 -25.41 -64.27 7.13
N VAL A 396 -24.96 -65.24 7.97
CA VAL A 396 -24.96 -65.11 9.42
C VAL A 396 -24.04 -63.96 9.87
N MET A 397 -22.84 -63.89 9.32
CA MET A 397 -21.90 -62.77 9.58
C MET A 397 -22.49 -61.44 9.11
N GLY A 398 -23.08 -61.39 7.94
CA GLY A 398 -23.75 -60.19 7.38
C GLY A 398 -24.94 -59.75 8.24
N SER A 399 -25.71 -60.68 8.77
CA SER A 399 -26.82 -60.41 9.71
C SER A 399 -26.33 -59.82 11.04
N VAL A 400 -25.23 -60.31 11.58
CA VAL A 400 -24.57 -59.74 12.76
C VAL A 400 -24.06 -58.35 12.50
N ALA A 401 -23.38 -58.14 11.39
CA ALA A 401 -22.88 -56.84 10.96
C ALA A 401 -24.05 -55.85 10.76
N ASP A 402 -25.16 -56.25 10.08
CA ASP A 402 -26.34 -55.41 9.90
C ASP A 402 -26.99 -55.04 11.26
N ALA A 403 -27.21 -56.04 12.12
CA ALA A 403 -27.77 -55.82 13.45
C ALA A 403 -26.90 -54.90 14.33
N SER A 404 -25.56 -54.97 14.18
CA SER A 404 -24.64 -54.13 14.93
C SER A 404 -24.57 -52.69 14.40
N THR A 405 -24.73 -52.47 13.08
CA THR A 405 -24.45 -51.16 12.48
C THR A 405 -25.70 -50.37 12.05
N ASN A 406 -26.86 -51.08 11.82
CA ASN A 406 -28.10 -50.44 11.36
C ASN A 406 -29.15 -50.27 12.45
N ILE A 407 -28.90 -50.78 13.68
CA ILE A 407 -29.79 -50.50 14.81
C ILE A 407 -29.66 -49.04 15.20
N ASP A 408 -30.77 -48.29 15.08
CA ASP A 408 -30.86 -46.92 15.57
C ASP A 408 -30.55 -46.91 17.07
N ASN A 409 -29.73 -45.95 17.50
CA ASN A 409 -29.26 -45.79 18.87
C ASN A 409 -28.33 -46.92 19.38
N GLY A 410 -27.76 -47.76 18.51
CA GLY A 410 -26.64 -48.65 18.85
C GLY A 410 -25.31 -47.91 18.92
N PHE A 411 -24.27 -48.52 19.50
CA PHE A 411 -22.93 -47.94 19.55
C PHE A 411 -22.36 -47.71 18.16
N GLU A 412 -22.52 -48.68 17.28
CA GLU A 412 -22.05 -48.67 15.90
C GLU A 412 -22.70 -47.56 15.07
N HIS A 413 -23.96 -47.21 15.33
CA HIS A 413 -24.66 -46.09 14.68
C HIS A 413 -23.92 -44.78 14.93
N TYR A 414 -23.54 -44.50 16.18
CA TYR A 414 -22.79 -43.27 16.52
C TYR A 414 -21.36 -43.33 16.03
N TRP A 415 -20.71 -44.52 16.05
CA TRP A 415 -19.38 -44.69 15.46
C TRP A 415 -19.38 -44.31 13.98
N ARG A 416 -20.37 -44.75 13.22
CA ARG A 416 -20.51 -44.37 11.80
C ARG A 416 -20.61 -42.87 11.59
N ILE A 417 -21.35 -42.15 12.46
CA ILE A 417 -21.42 -40.67 12.44
C ILE A 417 -20.03 -40.07 12.69
N VAL A 418 -19.28 -40.59 13.64
CA VAL A 418 -17.91 -40.13 13.94
C VAL A 418 -16.98 -40.37 12.76
N VAL A 419 -17.06 -41.57 12.11
CA VAL A 419 -16.27 -41.89 10.91
C VAL A 419 -16.57 -40.94 9.78
N GLN A 420 -17.86 -40.71 9.48
CA GLN A 420 -18.26 -39.79 8.42
C GLN A 420 -17.78 -38.36 8.72
N ALA A 421 -17.98 -37.89 9.95
CA ALA A 421 -17.54 -36.59 10.37
C ALA A 421 -16.00 -36.43 10.35
N SER A 422 -15.23 -37.51 10.58
CA SER A 422 -13.78 -37.49 10.46
C SER A 422 -13.29 -37.27 9.03
N ARG A 423 -13.99 -37.85 8.04
CA ARG A 423 -13.73 -37.63 6.62
C ARG A 423 -14.03 -36.19 6.22
N ASP A 424 -15.22 -35.70 6.61
CA ASP A 424 -15.61 -34.32 6.31
C ASP A 424 -14.66 -33.31 6.98
N TYR A 425 -14.19 -33.61 8.19
CA TYR A 425 -13.20 -32.80 8.90
C TYR A 425 -11.84 -32.79 8.19
N GLN A 426 -11.35 -33.97 7.77
CA GLN A 426 -10.09 -34.10 7.05
C GLN A 426 -10.12 -33.30 5.75
N GLU A 427 -11.19 -33.50 4.92
CA GLU A 427 -11.36 -32.77 3.66
C GLU A 427 -11.39 -31.25 3.88
N ALA A 428 -12.15 -30.80 4.87
CA ALA A 428 -12.24 -29.39 5.19
C ALA A 428 -10.91 -28.80 5.70
N ARG A 429 -10.10 -29.56 6.44
CA ARG A 429 -8.76 -29.14 6.89
C ARG A 429 -7.77 -29.09 5.72
N ASP A 430 -7.87 -30.00 4.76
CA ASP A 430 -7.04 -30.00 3.57
C ASP A 430 -7.39 -28.81 2.67
N ASP A 431 -8.69 -28.53 2.45
CA ASP A 431 -9.15 -27.33 1.75
C ASP A 431 -8.65 -26.03 2.41
N ALA A 432 -8.64 -25.99 3.75
CA ALA A 432 -8.15 -24.82 4.48
C ALA A 432 -6.63 -24.61 4.29
N ARG A 433 -5.84 -25.69 4.23
CA ARG A 433 -4.40 -25.62 3.96
C ARG A 433 -4.11 -25.18 2.54
N ASP A 434 -4.84 -25.73 1.57
CA ASP A 434 -4.68 -25.34 0.17
C ASP A 434 -5.02 -23.86 -0.02
N ALA A 435 -6.07 -23.37 0.65
CA ALA A 435 -6.42 -21.97 0.63
C ALA A 435 -5.33 -21.11 1.30
N GLU A 436 -4.72 -21.57 2.41
CA GLU A 436 -3.63 -20.89 3.11
C GLU A 436 -2.36 -20.79 2.24
N ALA A 437 -1.99 -21.87 1.54
CA ALA A 437 -0.86 -21.87 0.61
C ALA A 437 -1.08 -20.85 -0.53
N ARG A 438 -2.30 -20.82 -1.10
CA ARG A 438 -2.66 -19.82 -2.11
C ARG A 438 -2.63 -18.39 -1.57
N MET A 439 -3.09 -18.18 -0.33
CA MET A 439 -3.01 -16.87 0.31
C MET A 439 -1.57 -16.39 0.45
N GLN A 440 -0.63 -17.26 0.80
CA GLN A 440 0.77 -16.92 0.91
C GLN A 440 1.38 -16.53 -0.44
N GLU A 441 1.14 -17.30 -1.49
CA GLU A 441 1.58 -17.00 -2.86
C GLU A 441 1.03 -15.64 -3.33
N LEU A 442 -0.28 -15.42 -3.19
CA LEU A 442 -0.93 -14.18 -3.61
C LEU A 442 -0.49 -12.95 -2.78
N ALA A 443 -0.13 -13.14 -1.51
CA ALA A 443 0.42 -12.06 -0.69
C ALA A 443 1.83 -11.67 -1.15
N GLU A 444 2.65 -12.65 -1.58
CA GLU A 444 3.98 -12.41 -2.14
C GLU A 444 3.89 -11.71 -3.50
N ASP A 445 2.97 -12.14 -4.38
CA ASP A 445 2.69 -11.49 -5.67
C ASP A 445 2.22 -10.04 -5.48
N GLY A 446 1.28 -9.82 -4.56
CA GLY A 446 0.78 -8.49 -4.24
C GLY A 446 1.86 -7.57 -3.67
N ALA A 447 2.75 -8.10 -2.84
CA ALA A 447 3.89 -7.36 -2.30
C ALA A 447 4.89 -6.99 -3.42
N SER A 448 5.15 -7.89 -4.36
CA SER A 448 6.02 -7.63 -5.51
C SER A 448 5.44 -6.56 -6.44
N ALA A 449 4.15 -6.64 -6.76
CA ALA A 449 3.45 -5.64 -7.57
C ALA A 449 3.45 -4.26 -6.88
N PHE A 450 3.32 -4.23 -5.57
CA PHE A 450 3.41 -3.02 -4.78
C PHE A 450 4.82 -2.42 -4.80
N ASP A 451 5.87 -3.24 -4.66
CA ASP A 451 7.26 -2.79 -4.74
C ASP A 451 7.57 -2.16 -6.13
N GLN A 452 7.04 -2.74 -7.22
CA GLN A 452 7.17 -2.17 -8.57
C GLN A 452 6.45 -0.82 -8.72
N ALA A 453 5.24 -0.68 -8.15
CA ALA A 453 4.50 0.57 -8.16
C ALA A 453 5.24 1.69 -7.39
N ILE A 454 5.92 1.34 -6.31
CA ILE A 454 6.77 2.25 -5.55
C ILE A 454 8.01 2.65 -6.33
N GLU A 455 8.69 1.69 -6.95
CA GLU A 455 9.85 1.99 -7.78
C GLU A 455 9.48 2.95 -8.92
N ALA A 456 8.32 2.78 -9.53
CA ALA A 456 7.79 3.70 -10.53
C ALA A 456 7.55 5.11 -9.97
N LEU A 457 7.12 5.25 -8.72
CA LEU A 457 6.95 6.56 -8.06
C LEU A 457 8.29 7.24 -7.76
N SER A 458 9.35 6.45 -7.49
CA SER A 458 10.63 6.95 -6.99
C SER A 458 11.57 7.51 -8.05
N LEU A 459 11.44 7.07 -9.31
CA LEU A 459 12.53 7.16 -10.28
C LEU A 459 12.64 8.49 -11.01
N LYS A 460 11.64 9.38 -10.98
CA LYS A 460 11.67 10.58 -11.81
C LYS A 460 11.12 11.81 -11.09
N ARG A 461 11.94 12.84 -11.02
CA ARG A 461 11.53 14.18 -10.62
C ARG A 461 11.57 15.13 -11.79
N PRO A 462 10.67 16.13 -11.86
CA PRO A 462 10.73 17.13 -12.90
C PRO A 462 12.07 17.89 -12.82
N SER A 463 12.71 18.04 -13.95
CA SER A 463 13.90 18.87 -14.07
C SER A 463 13.49 20.30 -14.41
N ILE A 464 13.68 21.22 -13.47
CA ILE A 464 13.20 22.60 -13.58
C ILE A 464 14.34 23.47 -14.07
N CYS A 465 14.25 23.98 -15.30
CA CYS A 465 15.16 24.97 -15.88
C CYS A 465 14.36 25.96 -16.74
N PRO A 466 13.52 26.81 -16.10
CA PRO A 466 12.74 27.81 -16.83
C PRO A 466 13.61 28.92 -17.41
N ALA A 467 13.03 29.77 -18.21
CA ALA A 467 13.67 31.02 -18.59
C ALA A 467 14.08 31.80 -17.32
N GLY A 468 15.33 32.27 -17.27
CA GLY A 468 15.89 32.94 -16.10
C GLY A 468 16.53 32.01 -15.04
N ALA A 469 16.50 30.68 -15.20
CA ALA A 469 17.06 29.75 -14.22
C ALA A 469 18.55 29.95 -13.94
N TRP A 470 19.30 30.48 -14.88
CA TRP A 470 20.73 30.83 -14.70
C TRP A 470 20.92 32.21 -14.12
N GLY A 471 19.89 33.06 -14.21
CA GLY A 471 19.81 34.42 -13.74
C GLY A 471 19.18 35.39 -14.76
N CYS A 472 18.74 36.52 -14.25
CA CYS A 472 18.26 37.64 -15.07
C CYS A 472 19.31 38.73 -15.12
N VAL A 473 19.59 39.23 -16.32
CA VAL A 473 20.53 40.35 -16.52
C VAL A 473 19.74 41.61 -16.90
N SER A 474 19.83 42.62 -16.04
CA SER A 474 19.21 43.91 -16.27
C SER A 474 20.17 44.88 -16.98
N MET A 475 19.65 45.68 -17.83
CA MET A 475 20.33 46.84 -18.42
C MET A 475 19.46 48.08 -18.22
N VAL A 476 19.97 49.06 -17.52
CA VAL A 476 19.28 50.33 -17.27
C VAL A 476 20.08 51.47 -17.83
N VAL A 477 19.42 52.34 -18.59
CA VAL A 477 19.99 53.52 -19.18
C VAL A 477 19.27 54.74 -18.63
N ARG A 478 20.02 55.74 -18.18
CA ARG A 478 19.48 57.03 -17.81
C ARG A 478 19.49 57.96 -19.03
N LYS A 479 18.33 58.52 -19.34
CA LYS A 479 18.23 59.58 -20.35
C LYS A 479 18.92 60.85 -19.89
N GLN A 480 19.46 61.60 -20.86
CA GLN A 480 20.00 62.95 -20.64
C GLN A 480 18.90 63.85 -20.09
N GLY A 481 19.20 64.73 -19.12
CA GLY A 481 18.23 65.75 -18.80
C GLY A 481 18.13 66.21 -17.35
N SER A 482 18.97 65.78 -16.45
CA SER A 482 19.00 66.38 -15.11
C SER A 482 20.09 67.42 -15.04
N MET A 483 19.69 68.70 -14.92
CA MET A 483 20.64 69.80 -14.70
C MET A 483 21.13 69.74 -13.24
N VAL A 484 22.41 70.14 -13.04
CA VAL A 484 22.94 70.36 -11.71
C VAL A 484 22.01 71.34 -10.98
N PRO A 485 21.58 71.06 -9.72
CA PRO A 485 20.72 71.97 -8.98
C PRO A 485 21.23 73.41 -8.93
N ALA A 486 20.31 74.36 -9.07
CA ALA A 486 20.66 75.77 -9.10
C ALA A 486 21.47 76.21 -7.86
N GLU A 487 21.27 75.54 -6.74
CA GLU A 487 21.97 75.78 -5.47
C GLU A 487 23.46 75.42 -5.54
N LEU A 488 23.83 74.50 -6.47
CA LEU A 488 25.24 74.09 -6.67
C LEU A 488 25.87 74.81 -7.89
N THR A 489 25.09 75.65 -8.58
CA THR A 489 25.58 76.43 -9.72
C THR A 489 25.99 77.84 -9.28
N SER A 490 27.03 78.40 -9.86
CA SER A 490 27.47 79.76 -9.62
C SER A 490 27.72 80.45 -10.96
N SER A 491 27.94 81.77 -10.91
CA SER A 491 28.29 82.52 -12.12
C SER A 491 29.57 82.04 -12.83
N PHE A 492 30.34 81.17 -12.15
CA PHE A 492 31.58 80.57 -12.65
C PHE A 492 31.43 79.12 -13.09
N ILE A 493 30.29 78.48 -12.74
CA ILE A 493 29.96 77.09 -13.10
C ILE A 493 28.69 77.16 -13.90
N SER A 494 28.78 77.05 -15.20
CA SER A 494 27.61 76.86 -16.07
C SER A 494 26.99 75.52 -15.78
N GLY A 495 25.65 75.47 -15.62
CA GLY A 495 24.93 74.23 -15.41
C GLY A 495 25.32 73.20 -16.47
N SER A 496 25.93 72.12 -16.07
CA SER A 496 26.18 70.96 -16.91
C SER A 496 25.09 69.95 -16.74
N GLU A 497 24.57 69.46 -17.84
CA GLU A 497 23.68 68.32 -17.83
C GLU A 497 24.45 67.07 -17.41
N LEU A 498 23.82 66.20 -16.58
CA LEU A 498 24.35 64.87 -16.33
C LEU A 498 24.48 64.12 -17.66
N PRO A 499 25.65 63.53 -17.94
CA PRO A 499 25.82 62.70 -19.10
C PRO A 499 24.91 61.49 -19.02
N PRO A 500 24.44 60.91 -20.17
CA PRO A 500 23.73 59.65 -20.15
C PRO A 500 24.56 58.58 -19.45
N GLY A 501 23.96 57.87 -18.56
CA GLY A 501 24.56 56.74 -17.82
C GLY A 501 23.93 55.43 -18.17
N ALA A 502 24.70 54.35 -18.13
CA ALA A 502 24.18 52.99 -18.28
C ALA A 502 24.79 52.10 -17.21
N ALA A 503 23.99 51.25 -16.67
CA ALA A 503 24.41 50.23 -15.71
C ALA A 503 23.90 48.85 -16.11
N LEU A 504 24.67 47.85 -15.77
CA LEU A 504 24.38 46.45 -15.98
C LEU A 504 24.40 45.73 -14.62
N SER A 505 23.37 44.97 -14.31
CA SER A 505 23.32 44.16 -13.12
C SER A 505 22.77 42.78 -13.44
N ALA A 506 22.98 41.82 -12.55
CA ALA A 506 22.39 40.48 -12.67
C ALA A 506 21.97 39.93 -11.32
N ALA A 507 20.92 39.18 -11.33
CA ALA A 507 20.43 38.44 -10.18
C ALA A 507 20.24 36.96 -10.54
N THR A 508 20.36 36.08 -9.56
CA THR A 508 20.07 34.65 -9.65
C THR A 508 19.36 34.18 -8.40
N LEU A 509 18.74 32.99 -8.45
CA LEU A 509 18.10 32.39 -7.27
C LEU A 509 19.14 31.74 -6.36
N ALA A 510 19.08 32.05 -5.08
CA ALA A 510 19.82 31.37 -4.03
C ALA A 510 18.88 30.78 -2.99
N PRO A 511 19.22 29.62 -2.38
CA PRO A 511 18.42 29.06 -1.30
C PRO A 511 18.35 30.04 -0.12
N ASP A 512 17.14 30.23 0.44
CA ASP A 512 16.96 31.01 1.66
C ASP A 512 16.94 30.07 2.86
N SER A 513 18.04 30.00 3.59
CA SER A 513 18.18 29.19 4.80
C SER A 513 17.40 29.73 6.02
N THR A 514 16.77 30.90 5.89
CA THR A 514 16.06 31.57 6.99
C THR A 514 14.52 31.49 6.84
N GLY A 515 14.01 31.00 5.70
CA GLY A 515 12.58 30.88 5.43
C GLY A 515 12.06 29.51 5.85
N ASP A 516 11.00 29.45 6.66
CA ASP A 516 10.19 28.24 6.85
C ASP A 516 9.45 27.96 5.53
N GLY A 517 9.95 27.03 4.71
CA GLY A 517 9.33 26.59 3.45
C GLY A 517 7.90 26.09 3.59
N ASN A 518 7.43 25.88 4.82
CA ASN A 518 6.11 25.39 5.17
C ASN A 518 4.97 26.41 5.02
N THR A 519 5.24 27.71 4.87
CA THR A 519 4.17 28.73 4.88
C THR A 519 3.20 28.60 3.72
N VAL A 520 3.68 28.30 2.51
CA VAL A 520 2.84 28.17 1.31
C VAL A 520 1.98 26.92 1.41
N LEU A 521 2.57 25.78 1.81
CA LEU A 521 1.85 24.53 2.00
C LEU A 521 0.90 24.58 3.20
N ALA A 522 1.25 25.31 4.27
CA ALA A 522 0.36 25.51 5.42
C ALA A 522 -0.91 26.26 5.04
N HIS A 523 -0.82 27.34 4.25
CA HIS A 523 -1.98 28.06 3.73
C HIS A 523 -2.86 27.19 2.82
N LEU A 524 -2.23 26.35 1.98
CA LEU A 524 -2.96 25.40 1.13
C LEU A 524 -3.73 24.39 1.97
N LEU A 525 -3.11 23.88 3.04
CA LEU A 525 -3.73 22.92 3.97
C LEU A 525 -4.85 23.52 4.81
N ASP A 526 -4.73 24.75 5.26
CA ASP A 526 -5.80 25.43 5.96
C ASP A 526 -7.04 25.57 5.04
N GLY A 527 -6.82 25.81 3.75
CA GLY A 527 -7.86 25.77 2.72
C GLY A 527 -8.49 24.37 2.58
N VAL A 528 -7.71 23.29 2.71
CA VAL A 528 -8.17 21.90 2.69
C VAL A 528 -8.98 21.59 3.94
N ARG A 529 -8.43 21.88 5.14
CA ARG A 529 -9.07 21.60 6.43
C ARG A 529 -10.44 22.26 6.58
N SER A 530 -10.61 23.44 6.02
CA SER A 530 -11.89 24.15 6.08
C SER A 530 -13.01 23.52 5.24
N ARG A 531 -12.70 22.61 4.34
CA ARG A 531 -13.62 21.97 3.38
C ARG A 531 -13.87 20.49 3.62
N VAL A 532 -13.17 19.86 4.57
CA VAL A 532 -13.28 18.43 4.88
C VAL A 532 -14.45 18.19 5.84
N PRO A 533 -15.35 17.22 5.53
CA PRO A 533 -16.34 16.74 6.49
C PRO A 533 -15.64 16.02 7.67
N SER A 534 -16.31 15.98 8.81
CA SER A 534 -15.87 15.46 10.11
C SER A 534 -14.94 14.21 10.04
N PRO A 535 -13.87 14.14 10.85
CA PRO A 535 -12.83 13.08 10.82
C PRO A 535 -13.31 11.68 11.27
N LEU A 536 -14.59 11.46 11.43
CA LEU A 536 -15.16 10.18 11.85
C LEU A 536 -15.37 9.19 10.70
N ASP A 537 -15.25 9.63 9.45
CA ASP A 537 -15.43 8.81 8.27
C ASP A 537 -14.07 8.39 7.67
N VAL A 538 -14.02 7.24 6.98
CA VAL A 538 -12.80 6.72 6.31
C VAL A 538 -12.18 7.76 5.37
N LEU A 539 -13.02 8.50 4.67
CA LEU A 539 -12.62 9.57 3.76
C LEU A 539 -11.95 10.75 4.48
N GLY A 540 -12.44 11.13 5.65
CA GLY A 540 -11.83 12.17 6.49
C GLY A 540 -10.43 11.79 6.97
N ARG A 541 -10.20 10.52 7.29
CA ARG A 541 -8.87 9.99 7.68
C ARG A 541 -7.88 9.97 6.51
N VAL A 542 -8.35 9.62 5.30
CA VAL A 542 -7.51 9.67 4.08
C VAL A 542 -7.09 11.10 3.77
N THR A 543 -7.98 12.07 3.95
CA THR A 543 -7.65 13.49 3.73
C THR A 543 -6.69 14.03 4.79
N GLU A 544 -6.86 13.65 6.06
CA GLU A 544 -5.93 14.00 7.14
C GLU A 544 -4.55 13.40 6.89
N LEU A 545 -4.52 12.16 6.41
CA LEU A 545 -3.33 11.47 5.99
C LEU A 545 -2.59 12.21 4.87
N TRP A 546 -3.30 12.50 3.78
CA TRP A 546 -2.75 13.25 2.66
C TRP A 546 -2.21 14.61 3.10
N GLY A 547 -2.96 15.34 3.93
CA GLY A 547 -2.53 16.61 4.51
C GLY A 547 -1.26 16.47 5.35
N THR A 548 -1.14 15.38 6.12
CA THR A 548 0.07 15.11 6.93
C THR A 548 1.28 14.78 6.04
N LEU A 549 1.08 14.02 4.97
CA LEU A 549 2.12 13.72 3.99
C LEU A 549 2.55 14.99 3.24
N LEU A 550 1.61 15.81 2.81
CA LEU A 550 1.88 17.06 2.10
C LEU A 550 2.70 18.03 2.99
N MET A 551 2.37 18.13 4.28
CA MET A 551 3.17 18.91 5.25
C MET A 551 4.53 18.29 5.52
N GLY A 552 4.60 16.96 5.58
CA GLY A 552 5.85 16.22 5.76
C GLY A 552 6.83 16.48 4.62
N TYR A 553 6.37 16.56 3.40
CA TYR A 553 7.19 16.93 2.24
C TYR A 553 7.80 18.33 2.33
N GLY A 554 7.15 19.25 3.04
CA GLY A 554 7.63 20.63 3.21
C GLY A 554 8.64 20.83 4.34
N SER A 555 8.83 19.86 5.25
CA SER A 555 9.47 20.11 6.53
C SER A 555 10.71 19.30 6.88
N SER A 556 11.32 18.57 5.97
CA SER A 556 12.47 17.68 6.18
C SER A 556 12.14 16.18 6.32
N TYR A 557 13.12 15.35 5.95
CA TYR A 557 13.07 13.88 5.92
C TYR A 557 12.60 13.23 7.25
N GLU A 558 13.01 13.75 8.40
CA GLU A 558 12.59 13.23 9.71
C GLU A 558 11.07 13.36 9.96
N ASN A 559 10.44 14.38 9.39
CA ASN A 559 9.01 14.61 9.53
C ASN A 559 8.18 13.73 8.60
N VAL A 560 8.70 13.34 7.43
CA VAL A 560 8.05 12.39 6.52
C VAL A 560 8.01 11.01 7.16
N SER A 561 9.12 10.55 7.73
CA SER A 561 9.19 9.27 8.47
C SER A 561 8.20 9.27 9.65
N SER A 562 8.18 10.32 10.47
CA SER A 562 7.26 10.41 11.60
C SER A 562 5.78 10.58 11.21
N ALA A 563 5.50 11.13 10.03
CA ALA A 563 4.15 11.20 9.47
C ALA A 563 3.67 9.83 9.00
N THR A 564 4.57 9.09 8.36
CA THR A 564 4.33 7.71 7.89
C THR A 564 4.08 6.76 9.06
N ASP A 565 4.85 6.89 10.15
CA ASP A 565 4.67 6.08 11.36
C ASP A 565 3.31 6.36 12.04
N ARG A 566 2.92 7.63 12.18
CA ARG A 566 1.60 8.01 12.73
C ARG A 566 0.44 7.49 11.90
N MET A 567 0.61 7.44 10.60
CA MET A 567 -0.33 6.88 9.66
C MET A 567 -0.51 5.38 9.85
N VAL A 568 0.60 4.64 9.92
CA VAL A 568 0.59 3.19 10.16
C VAL A 568 -0.02 2.88 11.51
N ASP A 569 0.22 3.69 12.53
CA ASP A 569 -0.41 3.54 13.85
C ASP A 569 -1.93 3.75 13.79
N GLY A 570 -2.39 4.72 12.99
CA GLY A 570 -3.81 4.94 12.75
C GLY A 570 -4.49 3.77 12.02
N ILE A 571 -3.83 3.22 11.01
CA ILE A 571 -4.29 2.03 10.27
C ILE A 571 -4.10 0.76 11.11
N GLY A 572 -3.00 0.65 11.86
CA GLY A 572 -2.68 -0.48 12.72
C GLY A 572 -3.69 -0.72 13.83
N SER A 573 -4.32 0.34 14.34
CA SER A 573 -5.42 0.22 15.30
C SER A 573 -6.66 -0.48 14.71
N LEU A 574 -6.79 -0.50 13.38
CA LEU A 574 -7.88 -1.16 12.64
C LEU A 574 -7.50 -2.57 12.15
N LEU A 575 -6.24 -2.80 11.82
CA LEU A 575 -5.77 -4.01 11.12
C LEU A 575 -5.03 -5.01 12.02
N GLY A 576 -4.68 -4.64 13.25
CA GLY A 576 -3.89 -5.46 14.15
C GLY A 576 -2.36 -5.32 13.95
N GLU A 577 -1.59 -5.74 14.97
CA GLU A 577 -0.16 -5.42 15.12
C GLU A 577 0.75 -6.06 14.04
N LYS A 578 0.39 -7.24 13.52
CA LYS A 578 1.17 -7.92 12.46
C LYS A 578 1.05 -7.22 11.12
N ALA A 579 -0.14 -6.78 10.74
CA ALA A 579 -0.40 -6.02 9.52
C ALA A 579 0.26 -4.64 9.58
N ALA A 580 0.17 -3.97 10.74
CA ALA A 580 0.83 -2.69 10.99
C ALA A 580 2.36 -2.81 10.91
N SER A 581 2.97 -3.88 11.44
CA SER A 581 4.42 -4.09 11.39
C SER A 581 4.92 -4.38 9.97
N TRP A 582 4.17 -5.15 9.17
CA TRP A 582 4.49 -5.37 7.75
C TRP A 582 4.43 -4.05 6.97
N LEU A 583 3.34 -3.29 7.15
CA LEU A 583 3.15 -2.00 6.48
C LEU A 583 4.23 -0.98 6.89
N ARG A 584 4.64 -0.92 8.18
CA ARG A 584 5.77 -0.09 8.65
C ARG A 584 7.08 -0.51 7.99
N GLY A 585 7.35 -1.81 7.90
CA GLY A 585 8.55 -2.33 7.26
C GLY A 585 8.62 -1.93 5.78
N LYS A 586 7.52 -2.06 5.06
CA LYS A 586 7.43 -1.68 3.64
C LYS A 586 7.49 -0.16 3.46
N LEU A 587 6.77 0.62 4.25
CA LEU A 587 6.80 2.09 4.17
C LEU A 587 8.16 2.67 4.60
N GLY A 588 8.83 2.08 5.60
CA GLY A 588 10.20 2.43 5.95
C GLY A 588 11.17 2.16 4.80
N GLN A 589 11.07 1.01 4.14
CA GLN A 589 11.84 0.72 2.93
C GLN A 589 11.55 1.69 1.78
N ILE A 590 10.30 2.15 1.64
CA ILE A 590 9.89 3.15 0.68
C ILE A 590 10.60 4.47 0.95
N VAL A 591 10.50 4.97 2.18
CA VAL A 591 11.11 6.23 2.60
C VAL A 591 12.62 6.19 2.42
N ASP A 592 13.25 5.05 2.72
CA ASP A 592 14.71 4.87 2.59
C ASP A 592 15.16 4.65 1.14
N SER A 593 14.38 3.93 0.32
CA SER A 593 14.77 3.56 -1.06
C SER A 593 14.46 4.64 -2.09
N ILE A 594 13.41 5.43 -1.86
CA ILE A 594 12.95 6.44 -2.81
C ILE A 594 13.87 7.67 -2.80
N GLY A 595 14.76 7.81 -1.79
CA GLY A 595 15.51 9.07 -1.65
C GLY A 595 14.51 10.21 -1.78
N LEU A 596 13.40 10.17 -1.04
CA LEU A 596 12.45 11.26 -0.91
C LEU A 596 13.22 12.42 -0.28
N GLU A 597 14.19 12.93 -1.03
CA GLU A 597 14.64 14.30 -0.78
C GLU A 597 13.37 15.11 -0.88
N PRO A 598 12.94 15.77 0.20
CA PRO A 598 11.81 16.66 0.11
C PRO A 598 12.12 17.58 -1.05
N CYS A 599 11.15 17.78 -1.93
CA CYS A 599 11.21 18.84 -2.92
C CYS A 599 11.71 20.05 -2.14
N ASP A 600 12.88 20.58 -2.50
CA ASP A 600 13.47 21.70 -1.76
C ASP A 600 12.50 22.88 -1.85
N LEU A 601 11.54 22.91 -0.93
CA LEU A 601 10.59 24.00 -0.74
C LEU A 601 11.25 25.17 -0.03
N SER A 602 12.58 25.15 0.12
CA SER A 602 13.32 26.33 0.58
C SER A 602 12.98 27.48 -0.37
N VAL A 603 12.46 28.52 0.25
CA VAL A 603 12.15 29.76 -0.48
C VAL A 603 13.44 30.20 -1.15
N ARG A 604 13.45 30.18 -2.48
CA ARG A 604 14.55 30.73 -3.25
C ARG A 604 14.35 32.22 -3.33
N LYS A 605 15.33 32.98 -2.90
CA LYS A 605 15.31 34.43 -3.01
C LYS A 605 16.27 34.89 -4.10
N PRO A 606 15.93 35.96 -4.83
CA PRO A 606 16.84 36.58 -5.75
C PRO A 606 18.00 37.25 -5.02
N VAL A 607 19.19 37.00 -5.48
CA VAL A 607 20.44 37.63 -4.98
C VAL A 607 21.23 38.21 -6.13
N LEU A 608 21.86 39.34 -5.91
CA LEU A 608 22.73 39.97 -6.89
C LEU A 608 23.99 39.12 -7.11
N VAL A 609 24.38 38.96 -8.35
CA VAL A 609 25.58 38.25 -8.78
C VAL A 609 26.33 39.05 -9.85
N PHE A 610 27.60 38.70 -10.08
CA PHE A 610 28.31 39.31 -11.21
C PHE A 610 27.65 38.92 -12.53
N SER A 611 27.25 39.92 -13.32
CA SER A 611 26.61 39.73 -14.63
C SER A 611 27.43 38.84 -15.57
N GLN A 612 28.77 38.87 -15.45
CA GLN A 612 29.64 37.99 -16.24
C GLN A 612 29.39 36.50 -15.93
N GLN A 613 29.04 36.11 -14.70
CA GLN A 613 28.77 34.73 -14.37
C GLN A 613 27.50 34.19 -15.08
N VAL A 614 26.47 35.00 -15.17
CA VAL A 614 25.24 34.64 -15.89
C VAL A 614 25.50 34.58 -17.39
N LEU A 615 26.22 35.57 -17.94
CA LEU A 615 26.56 35.63 -19.36
C LEU A 615 27.48 34.48 -19.79
N ASP A 616 28.46 34.09 -18.94
CA ASP A 616 29.33 32.95 -19.23
C ASP A 616 28.57 31.63 -19.25
N LYS A 617 27.63 31.42 -18.31
CA LYS A 617 26.71 30.26 -18.35
C LYS A 617 25.86 30.24 -19.64
N ALA A 618 25.46 31.41 -20.13
CA ALA A 618 24.72 31.56 -21.38
C ALA A 618 25.60 31.41 -22.64
N GLY A 619 26.92 31.21 -22.48
CA GLY A 619 27.85 31.14 -23.62
C GLY A 619 28.09 32.47 -24.32
N LEU A 620 27.73 33.59 -23.68
CA LEU A 620 27.83 34.94 -24.26
C LEU A 620 29.20 35.56 -23.89
N THR A 621 30.27 35.09 -24.50
CA THR A 621 31.65 35.50 -24.19
C THR A 621 32.12 36.73 -24.99
N THR A 622 31.32 37.23 -25.92
CA THR A 622 31.74 38.36 -26.82
C THR A 622 30.79 39.54 -26.72
N LEU A 623 31.40 40.77 -26.71
CA LEU A 623 30.68 42.06 -26.77
C LEU A 623 29.69 42.16 -27.95
N GLY A 624 29.91 41.42 -29.05
CA GLY A 624 29.02 41.37 -30.21
C GLY A 624 27.69 40.66 -29.93
N GLN A 625 27.70 39.65 -29.04
CA GLN A 625 26.51 38.93 -28.60
C GLN A 625 25.70 39.77 -27.59
N ALA A 626 26.36 40.42 -26.65
CA ALA A 626 25.72 41.37 -25.74
C ALA A 626 25.05 42.53 -26.51
N ARG A 627 25.69 43.00 -27.57
CA ARG A 627 25.13 44.03 -28.44
C ARG A 627 23.87 43.61 -29.20
N ARG A 628 23.71 42.31 -29.50
CA ARG A 628 22.51 41.76 -30.12
C ARG A 628 21.34 41.79 -29.15
N ILE A 629 21.57 41.46 -27.86
CA ILE A 629 20.57 41.54 -26.77
C ILE A 629 20.11 43.00 -26.60
N VAL A 630 21.07 43.94 -26.55
CA VAL A 630 20.77 45.38 -26.44
C VAL A 630 19.95 45.89 -27.62
N SER A 631 20.20 45.38 -28.86
CA SER A 631 19.44 45.77 -30.03
C SER A 631 18.01 45.19 -30.08
N GLN A 632 17.73 44.20 -29.30
CA GLN A 632 16.38 43.59 -29.14
C GLN A 632 15.55 44.26 -28.03
N LEU A 633 16.17 45.09 -27.18
CA LEU A 633 15.46 45.84 -26.17
C LEU A 633 14.57 46.91 -26.81
N PRO A 634 13.29 46.99 -26.46
CA PRO A 634 12.39 48.02 -26.93
C PRO A 634 12.90 49.42 -26.57
N GLN A 635 12.68 50.37 -27.45
CA GLN A 635 13.27 51.73 -27.34
C GLN A 635 12.48 52.69 -26.42
N SER A 636 11.34 52.25 -25.85
CA SER A 636 10.59 53.02 -24.87
C SER A 636 10.00 52.18 -23.77
N ALA A 637 10.03 52.65 -22.50
CA ALA A 637 9.44 51.95 -21.36
C ALA A 637 7.94 51.68 -21.55
N GLN A 638 7.24 52.57 -22.24
CA GLN A 638 5.84 52.41 -22.59
C GLN A 638 5.59 51.29 -23.62
N GLU A 639 6.50 51.12 -24.60
CA GLU A 639 6.42 50.03 -25.55
C GLU A 639 6.73 48.67 -24.91
N ILE A 640 7.66 48.61 -23.97
CA ILE A 640 7.96 47.39 -23.20
C ILE A 640 6.73 46.94 -22.41
N ASN A 641 6.17 47.83 -21.62
CA ASN A 641 5.02 47.52 -20.78
C ASN A 641 3.77 47.17 -21.61
N ALA A 642 3.49 47.91 -22.69
CA ALA A 642 2.33 47.66 -23.52
C ALA A 642 2.44 46.33 -24.29
N GLN A 643 3.59 46.04 -24.91
CA GLN A 643 3.79 44.81 -25.69
C GLN A 643 3.90 43.55 -24.80
N ALA A 644 4.58 43.64 -23.65
CA ALA A 644 4.69 42.54 -22.71
C ALA A 644 3.35 42.25 -22.07
N ILE A 645 2.60 43.27 -21.61
CA ILE A 645 1.28 43.12 -21.03
C ILE A 645 0.29 42.55 -22.07
N VAL A 646 0.30 43.03 -23.31
CA VAL A 646 -0.58 42.51 -24.38
C VAL A 646 -0.29 41.03 -24.64
N ARG A 647 0.97 40.63 -24.75
CA ARG A 647 1.33 39.22 -24.91
C ARG A 647 0.88 38.35 -23.75
N ILE A 648 1.09 38.80 -22.49
CA ILE A 648 0.67 38.09 -21.28
C ILE A 648 -0.85 37.94 -21.25
N LEU A 649 -1.58 39.02 -21.56
CA LEU A 649 -3.03 39.04 -21.57
C LEU A 649 -3.63 38.20 -22.69
N ASP A 650 -2.97 38.14 -23.86
CA ASP A 650 -3.38 37.31 -24.98
C ASP A 650 -3.15 35.81 -24.71
N GLU A 651 -2.05 35.45 -24.02
CA GLU A 651 -1.72 34.06 -23.73
C GLU A 651 -2.34 33.54 -22.44
N LEU A 652 -2.51 34.34 -21.41
CA LEU A 652 -2.90 33.91 -20.05
C LEU A 652 -4.31 34.39 -19.62
N GLY A 653 -4.89 35.35 -20.28
CA GLY A 653 -6.14 36.00 -19.84
C GLY A 653 -5.92 37.10 -18.81
N TYR A 654 -7.03 37.77 -18.40
CA TYR A 654 -6.99 38.91 -17.48
C TYR A 654 -7.12 38.42 -16.02
N GLY A 655 -6.31 38.93 -15.10
CA GLY A 655 -6.46 38.74 -13.63
C GLY A 655 -5.82 37.47 -13.13
N THR A 656 -6.59 36.69 -12.40
CA THR A 656 -6.11 35.47 -11.71
C THR A 656 -6.09 34.28 -12.66
N ILE A 657 -4.94 33.64 -12.81
CA ILE A 657 -4.79 32.41 -13.60
C ILE A 657 -4.96 31.20 -12.70
N THR A 658 -5.81 30.26 -13.10
CA THR A 658 -5.90 28.95 -12.46
C THR A 658 -4.97 27.98 -13.18
N ILE A 659 -3.90 27.55 -12.52
CA ILE A 659 -2.93 26.58 -13.05
C ILE A 659 -3.56 25.20 -13.09
N ALA A 660 -4.18 24.79 -11.98
CA ALA A 660 -4.91 23.55 -11.84
C ALA A 660 -5.89 23.64 -10.66
N THR A 661 -6.86 22.73 -10.60
CA THR A 661 -7.68 22.53 -9.43
C THR A 661 -7.20 21.28 -8.72
N LEU A 662 -6.64 21.43 -7.53
CA LEU A 662 -6.17 20.32 -6.69
C LEU A 662 -7.37 19.55 -6.14
N PRO A 663 -7.61 18.30 -6.55
CA PRO A 663 -8.69 17.51 -6.02
C PRO A 663 -8.38 17.13 -4.56
N ILE A 664 -9.40 17.16 -3.70
CA ILE A 664 -9.26 16.71 -2.32
C ILE A 664 -9.50 15.20 -2.31
N PRO A 665 -8.50 14.37 -1.96
CA PRO A 665 -8.67 12.93 -1.91
C PRO A 665 -9.86 12.53 -1.03
N GLY A 666 -10.80 11.78 -1.59
CA GLY A 666 -12.00 11.33 -0.88
C GLY A 666 -13.21 12.28 -0.90
N VAL A 667 -13.13 13.43 -1.60
CA VAL A 667 -14.27 14.35 -1.74
C VAL A 667 -14.67 14.46 -3.21
N GLU A 668 -15.85 13.94 -3.58
CA GLU A 668 -16.36 14.06 -4.94
C GLU A 668 -16.72 15.51 -5.28
N GLY A 669 -16.16 16.04 -6.37
CA GLY A 669 -16.47 17.38 -6.90
C GLY A 669 -15.89 18.56 -6.10
N GLY A 670 -15.09 18.31 -5.05
CA GLY A 670 -14.40 19.35 -4.28
C GLY A 670 -12.95 19.50 -4.74
N GLY A 671 -12.53 20.71 -5.09
CA GLY A 671 -11.12 20.99 -5.43
C GLY A 671 -10.71 22.38 -4.97
N ILE A 672 -9.40 22.57 -4.77
CA ILE A 672 -8.81 23.87 -4.44
C ILE A 672 -8.14 24.39 -5.69
N PRO A 673 -8.61 25.52 -6.26
CA PRO A 673 -7.94 26.11 -7.41
C PRO A 673 -6.57 26.64 -6.97
N LEU A 674 -5.51 26.19 -7.64
CA LEU A 674 -4.18 26.76 -7.56
C LEU A 674 -4.16 27.95 -8.52
N THR A 675 -4.24 29.14 -7.94
CA THR A 675 -4.34 30.39 -8.71
C THR A 675 -3.11 31.25 -8.49
N ILE A 676 -2.68 31.94 -9.54
CA ILE A 676 -1.68 33.00 -9.49
C ILE A 676 -2.38 34.30 -9.85
N ASP A 677 -2.20 35.30 -9.02
CA ASP A 677 -2.63 36.66 -9.29
C ASP A 677 -1.53 37.39 -10.09
N LEU A 678 -1.80 37.67 -11.35
CA LEU A 678 -0.86 38.36 -12.21
C LEU A 678 -0.65 39.83 -11.81
N ASP A 679 -1.64 40.45 -11.18
CA ASP A 679 -1.54 41.81 -10.72
C ASP A 679 -0.48 41.96 -9.62
N THR A 680 -0.32 40.94 -8.77
CA THR A 680 0.74 40.91 -7.76
C THR A 680 2.12 40.62 -8.37
N LEU A 681 2.20 39.89 -9.48
CA LEU A 681 3.46 39.59 -10.16
C LEU A 681 3.97 40.75 -10.99
N VAL A 682 3.08 41.59 -11.54
CA VAL A 682 3.45 42.72 -12.43
C VAL A 682 3.61 44.03 -11.64
N GLY A 683 3.44 43.99 -10.31
CA GLY A 683 3.64 45.18 -9.46
C GLY A 683 2.64 46.32 -9.71
N ALA A 684 1.43 45.97 -10.21
CA ALA A 684 0.33 46.91 -10.38
C ALA A 684 -0.44 47.04 -9.05
N SER A 685 0.19 47.64 -8.03
CA SER A 685 -0.47 48.07 -6.79
C SER A 685 -0.09 49.48 -6.41
#